data_b0f6ad9db5217bc4406416f7695c3428
#
_entry.id   b0f6ad9db5217bc4406416f7695c3428
#
_cell.length_a   1.000
_cell.length_b   1.000
_cell.length_c   1.000
_cell.angle_alpha   90.00
_cell.angle_beta   90.00
_cell.angle_gamma   90.00
#
_symmetry.space_group_name_H-M   'P 1'
#
loop_
_entity.id
_entity.type
_entity.pdbx_description
1 polymer ?
#
loop_
_entity_poly.entity_id
_entity_poly.type
_entity_poly.pdbx_seq_one_letter_code
_entity_poly.pdbx_strand_id
1 'polypeptide(L)'
;MARWRILTKNFTDIPAAMRLTGFPTKPHDATLNERLLMSSETTTEERAVPSYAGRQWWKEAVVYQVYPRSFNDSNGDGIGDLPGITEKIPYLAKLGINVIWLSPVFDSPNVDNGYDISDYFDIMSDFGTMEDFDELLATAHEHGIKILMDLVANHTSDQHPWFVQSRSSKDNPYRDYYIWKDPNGFDENGSPIPPNNWASEFGGSAWEWDEGTQQFYLHIFFKEQPDLNWANPKVREDLYAMVRWWLDKGVDGFRLDAINIISKPEGFPDDPSTDFEKHTSSIPFVIANGTMVHPWMKELNREAFSKYDVMTVGETSATSPEDAKLWAGYDAGELQMLFHFDHMGVDNDPEGSLGGKWSYAPYKLTELKRILNEWQTKLEGKAWGSLYWNNHDQPRVVSRFGNDSPEFRVLSAKQLATTLHFMQGTPYIYQGEELGMTNVRFESIEDYRDGDSIRFYEDMHVDHQRLSHEDAMRAIYIKGRDNARTPMQWDDSANGGFTNAGVEPWLKVNPNYPQINAQAALDDQDSVFYHYQELAKLRRGELKDLMVYGSFAPVDSVEVPHSEDEAVYAYTRTGGPDGTDANQSLLVVSNFTSDSVERTFSLLDDARAAGASVELVHSNYWDDTGALTDAGTTLRPYEAKVYRIVK
;
A
#
# COMPACT_ATOMS: atom_id res chain seq x y z
N MET A 1 40.09 -7.86 -5.46
CA MET A 1 40.82 -6.91 -4.61
C MET A 1 40.90 -5.57 -5.33
N ALA A 2 39.91 -4.72 -5.15
CA ALA A 2 39.98 -3.31 -5.57
C ALA A 2 39.44 -2.50 -4.40
N ARG A 3 40.35 -1.81 -3.73
CA ARG A 3 40.07 -0.93 -2.58
C ARG A 3 39.41 0.36 -3.10
N TRP A 4 38.19 0.63 -2.72
CA TRP A 4 37.59 1.96 -2.81
C TRP A 4 38.25 2.89 -1.81
N ARG A 5 38.92 3.94 -2.29
CA ARG A 5 39.42 5.04 -1.47
C ARG A 5 38.29 6.03 -1.24
N ILE A 6 37.80 6.09 -0.02
CA ILE A 6 36.95 7.20 0.46
C ILE A 6 37.82 8.47 0.46
N LEU A 7 37.43 9.45 -0.33
CA LEU A 7 37.98 10.80 -0.28
C LEU A 7 37.32 11.53 0.89
N THR A 8 38.04 11.61 2.01
CA THR A 8 37.73 12.54 3.10
C THR A 8 37.97 13.97 2.62
N LYS A 9 36.92 14.72 2.30
CA LYS A 9 36.98 16.18 2.21
C LYS A 9 36.87 16.76 3.61
N ASN A 10 37.91 17.48 4.04
CA ASN A 10 37.90 18.26 5.26
C ASN A 10 36.82 19.36 5.18
N PHE A 11 35.86 19.30 6.06
CA PHE A 11 34.87 20.34 6.31
C PHE A 11 35.51 21.44 7.20
N THR A 12 36.10 22.45 6.57
CA THR A 12 36.41 23.70 7.24
C THR A 12 36.08 24.83 6.28
N ASP A 13 34.83 25.12 6.04
CA ASP A 13 34.31 26.41 5.56
C ASP A 13 32.77 26.32 5.41
N ILE A 14 32.08 26.43 6.53
CA ILE A 14 30.65 26.73 6.53
C ILE A 14 30.54 28.23 6.84
N PRO A 15 29.98 29.07 5.96
CA PRO A 15 29.71 30.46 6.27
C PRO A 15 28.72 30.58 7.43
N ALA A 16 29.05 31.38 8.43
CA ALA A 16 28.24 31.66 9.61
C ALA A 16 27.02 32.56 9.27
N ALA A 17 26.08 32.05 8.49
CA ALA A 17 24.84 32.76 8.09
C ALA A 17 23.62 31.84 7.93
N MET A 18 23.51 30.80 8.75
CA MET A 18 22.20 30.15 8.98
C MET A 18 21.84 30.30 10.47
N ARG A 19 21.39 31.49 10.83
CA ARG A 19 20.62 31.67 12.05
C ARG A 19 19.26 31.03 11.80
N LEU A 20 18.92 30.03 12.60
CA LEU A 20 17.59 29.43 12.72
C LEU A 20 16.54 30.56 12.79
N THR A 21 15.86 30.82 11.69
CA THR A 21 14.60 31.54 11.70
C THR A 21 13.51 30.50 11.87
N GLY A 22 12.82 30.57 12.99
CA GLY A 22 11.58 29.86 13.21
C GLY A 22 10.62 30.08 12.03
N PHE A 23 9.66 29.18 11.89
CA PHE A 23 8.62 29.15 10.86
C PHE A 23 8.30 30.53 10.27
N PRO A 24 8.13 30.66 8.94
CA PRO A 24 7.76 31.92 8.34
C PRO A 24 6.36 32.33 8.81
N THR A 25 6.30 33.19 9.82
CA THR A 25 5.07 33.89 10.19
C THR A 25 4.91 35.02 9.19
N LYS A 26 3.92 34.93 8.31
CA LYS A 26 3.42 36.11 7.56
C LYS A 26 3.08 37.21 8.57
N PRO A 27 3.35 38.50 8.31
CA PRO A 27 2.96 39.58 9.20
C PRO A 27 1.44 39.65 9.29
N HIS A 28 0.88 39.26 10.44
CA HIS A 28 -0.52 39.51 10.77
C HIS A 28 -0.67 41.00 11.11
N ASP A 29 -1.63 41.62 10.45
CA ASP A 29 -2.09 42.98 10.68
C ASP A 29 -2.51 43.14 12.15
N ALA A 30 -2.03 44.21 12.81
CA ALA A 30 -2.23 44.50 14.23
C ALA A 30 -3.66 44.87 14.62
N THR A 31 -4.65 44.63 13.76
CA THR A 31 -6.06 44.99 14.00
C THR A 31 -6.96 43.83 14.45
N LEU A 32 -6.43 42.63 14.61
CA LEU A 32 -7.22 41.45 15.06
C LEU A 32 -7.19 41.20 16.58
N ASN A 33 -6.27 41.84 17.32
CA ASN A 33 -6.11 41.58 18.75
C ASN A 33 -7.12 42.29 19.67
N GLU A 34 -7.95 43.17 19.18
CA GLU A 34 -8.97 43.86 20.03
C GLU A 34 -10.38 43.22 19.98
N ARG A 35 -10.61 42.20 19.11
CA ARG A 35 -11.90 41.47 19.04
C ARG A 35 -11.94 40.12 19.77
N LEU A 36 -10.82 39.68 20.34
CA LEU A 36 -10.71 38.36 21.00
C LEU A 36 -10.88 38.41 22.54
N LEU A 37 -11.20 39.57 23.11
CA LEU A 37 -11.37 39.72 24.58
C LEU A 37 -12.83 39.82 25.05
N MET A 38 -13.81 39.61 24.19
CA MET A 38 -15.22 39.55 24.58
C MET A 38 -15.95 38.34 23.96
N SER A 39 -15.61 37.14 24.39
CA SER A 39 -16.50 35.97 24.42
C SER A 39 -15.79 34.78 25.06
N SER A 40 -15.59 34.85 26.36
CA SER A 40 -15.22 33.68 27.17
C SER A 40 -16.46 33.10 27.82
N GLU A 41 -17.24 32.37 27.07
CA GLU A 41 -18.11 31.28 27.49
C GLU A 41 -18.43 30.46 26.25
N THR A 42 -17.45 29.72 25.76
CA THR A 42 -17.67 28.62 24.80
C THR A 42 -17.51 27.32 25.58
N THR A 43 -18.65 26.77 26.02
CA THR A 43 -18.77 25.34 26.24
C THR A 43 -18.12 24.66 25.04
N THR A 44 -17.03 23.92 25.24
CA THR A 44 -16.50 22.97 24.29
C THR A 44 -17.59 21.92 24.11
N GLU A 45 -18.50 22.12 23.14
CA GLU A 45 -19.23 21.00 22.56
C GLU A 45 -18.15 20.05 22.01
N GLU A 46 -18.00 18.90 22.66
CA GLU A 46 -17.32 17.77 22.04
C GLU A 46 -18.04 17.55 20.71
N ARG A 47 -17.40 17.91 19.63
CA ARG A 47 -17.89 17.61 18.27
C ARG A 47 -18.06 16.10 18.21
N ALA A 48 -19.29 15.63 18.06
CA ALA A 48 -19.55 14.21 17.90
C ALA A 48 -18.66 13.65 16.78
N VAL A 49 -17.99 12.53 17.05
CA VAL A 49 -17.19 11.81 16.05
C VAL A 49 -18.09 11.55 14.84
N PRO A 50 -17.71 11.96 13.62
CA PRO A 50 -18.52 11.69 12.44
C PRO A 50 -18.68 10.17 12.27
N SER A 51 -19.90 9.69 12.15
CA SER A 51 -20.13 8.28 11.81
C SER A 51 -19.85 8.08 10.32
N TYR A 52 -19.05 7.06 10.00
CA TYR A 52 -18.74 6.64 8.64
C TYR A 52 -19.73 5.60 8.08
N ALA A 53 -20.84 5.35 8.78
CA ALA A 53 -21.94 4.54 8.29
C ALA A 53 -22.61 5.20 7.06
N GLY A 54 -23.26 4.40 6.22
CA GLY A 54 -23.97 4.90 5.03
C GLY A 54 -23.05 5.28 3.86
N ARG A 55 -23.56 6.15 2.99
CA ARG A 55 -22.87 6.57 1.76
C ARG A 55 -21.75 7.55 2.08
N GLN A 56 -20.59 7.27 1.51
CA GLN A 56 -19.38 8.10 1.60
C GLN A 56 -18.69 8.09 0.24
N TRP A 57 -18.14 9.23 -0.20
CA TRP A 57 -17.47 9.33 -1.50
C TRP A 57 -16.26 8.38 -1.62
N TRP A 58 -15.50 8.20 -0.55
CA TRP A 58 -14.34 7.31 -0.52
C TRP A 58 -14.71 5.81 -0.55
N LYS A 59 -15.92 5.42 -0.13
CA LYS A 59 -16.44 4.05 -0.34
C LYS A 59 -16.70 3.77 -1.81
N GLU A 60 -17.14 4.79 -2.55
CA GLU A 60 -17.48 4.71 -3.98
C GLU A 60 -16.26 4.94 -4.88
N ALA A 61 -15.09 5.28 -4.31
CA ALA A 61 -13.86 5.54 -5.02
C ALA A 61 -13.28 4.29 -5.71
N VAL A 62 -12.48 4.56 -6.73
CA VAL A 62 -11.52 3.64 -7.35
C VAL A 62 -10.16 4.32 -7.28
N VAL A 63 -9.25 3.75 -6.50
CA VAL A 63 -7.93 4.32 -6.24
C VAL A 63 -6.90 3.69 -7.17
N TYR A 64 -5.97 4.50 -7.65
CA TYR A 64 -4.81 4.05 -8.40
C TYR A 64 -3.53 4.47 -7.66
N GLN A 65 -2.67 3.52 -7.33
CA GLN A 65 -1.39 3.83 -6.73
C GLN A 65 -0.36 4.14 -7.78
N VAL A 66 0.27 5.30 -7.69
CA VAL A 66 1.43 5.72 -8.48
C VAL A 66 2.69 5.61 -7.63
N TYR A 67 3.69 4.90 -8.15
CA TYR A 67 5.06 4.89 -7.64
C TYR A 67 5.88 5.86 -8.50
N PRO A 68 6.09 7.11 -8.05
CA PRO A 68 6.51 8.23 -8.90
C PRO A 68 7.77 7.93 -9.71
N ARG A 69 8.81 7.42 -9.05
CA ARG A 69 10.12 7.09 -9.63
C ARG A 69 10.06 6.19 -10.87
N SER A 70 9.02 5.36 -10.97
CA SER A 70 8.83 4.37 -12.05
C SER A 70 7.62 4.67 -12.94
N PHE A 71 6.97 5.83 -12.83
CA PHE A 71 5.74 6.06 -13.57
C PHE A 71 5.98 6.66 -14.96
N ASN A 72 6.56 7.85 -15.05
CA ASN A 72 6.91 8.49 -16.33
C ASN A 72 7.99 9.54 -16.11
N ASP A 73 9.10 9.43 -16.86
CA ASP A 73 10.21 10.39 -16.83
C ASP A 73 10.01 11.45 -17.91
N SER A 74 9.67 12.66 -17.52
CA SER A 74 9.39 13.76 -18.44
C SER A 74 10.66 14.55 -18.85
N ASN A 75 11.67 14.56 -17.98
CA ASN A 75 12.89 15.37 -18.17
C ASN A 75 14.04 14.59 -18.83
N GLY A 76 13.97 13.26 -18.86
CA GLY A 76 14.93 12.38 -19.52
C GLY A 76 16.18 12.11 -18.69
N ASP A 77 16.07 12.04 -17.37
CA ASP A 77 17.17 11.68 -16.47
C ASP A 77 17.17 10.23 -16.01
N GLY A 78 16.14 9.46 -16.39
CA GLY A 78 15.98 8.06 -16.06
C GLY A 78 15.13 7.81 -14.82
N ILE A 79 14.58 8.86 -14.20
CA ILE A 79 13.75 8.81 -13.00
C ILE A 79 12.39 9.43 -13.34
N GLY A 80 11.30 8.76 -12.96
CA GLY A 80 9.95 9.31 -13.11
C GLY A 80 9.73 10.51 -12.19
N ASP A 81 8.92 11.48 -12.63
CA ASP A 81 8.76 12.77 -11.98
C ASP A 81 7.29 13.24 -11.93
N LEU A 82 7.01 14.34 -11.20
CA LEU A 82 5.67 14.90 -11.04
C LEU A 82 5.11 15.45 -12.36
N PRO A 83 5.87 16.17 -13.20
CA PRO A 83 5.40 16.55 -14.53
C PRO A 83 5.03 15.33 -15.38
N GLY A 84 5.81 14.26 -15.31
CA GLY A 84 5.51 13.00 -15.99
C GLY A 84 4.19 12.36 -15.51
N ILE A 85 3.89 12.43 -14.22
CA ILE A 85 2.58 12.00 -13.70
C ILE A 85 1.47 12.90 -14.24
N THR A 86 1.69 14.21 -14.26
CA THR A 86 0.73 15.20 -14.76
C THR A 86 0.36 14.92 -16.22
N GLU A 87 1.33 14.58 -17.07
CA GLU A 87 1.10 14.18 -18.48
C GLU A 87 0.19 12.96 -18.61
N LYS A 88 0.17 12.06 -17.64
CA LYS A 88 -0.60 10.81 -17.67
C LYS A 88 -1.96 10.90 -16.96
N ILE A 89 -2.34 12.04 -16.39
CA ILE A 89 -3.66 12.25 -15.79
C ILE A 89 -4.80 11.93 -16.77
N PRO A 90 -4.75 12.32 -18.07
CA PRO A 90 -5.80 11.93 -19.03
C PRO A 90 -5.93 10.41 -19.23
N TYR A 91 -4.82 9.65 -19.18
CA TYR A 91 -4.84 8.19 -19.24
C TYR A 91 -5.53 7.59 -18.01
N LEU A 92 -5.21 8.08 -16.82
CA LEU A 92 -5.82 7.63 -15.57
C LEU A 92 -7.32 8.00 -15.52
N ALA A 93 -7.70 9.19 -15.98
CA ALA A 93 -9.10 9.57 -16.11
C ALA A 93 -9.85 8.66 -17.09
N LYS A 94 -9.22 8.28 -18.23
CA LYS A 94 -9.79 7.32 -19.18
C LYS A 94 -9.98 5.93 -18.58
N LEU A 95 -9.06 5.46 -17.74
CA LEU A 95 -9.20 4.20 -17.00
C LEU A 95 -10.43 4.20 -16.07
N GLY A 96 -10.87 5.38 -15.63
CA GLY A 96 -12.06 5.56 -14.80
C GLY A 96 -11.79 5.65 -13.31
N ILE A 97 -10.52 5.85 -12.91
CA ILE A 97 -10.16 6.13 -11.51
C ILE A 97 -10.58 7.53 -11.10
N ASN A 98 -10.74 7.77 -9.82
CA ASN A 98 -11.08 9.09 -9.28
C ASN A 98 -10.26 9.46 -8.02
N VAL A 99 -9.31 8.62 -7.65
CA VAL A 99 -8.33 8.92 -6.59
C VAL A 99 -6.97 8.38 -7.01
N ILE A 100 -5.91 9.15 -6.83
CA ILE A 100 -4.53 8.70 -6.94
C ILE A 100 -3.94 8.67 -5.54
N TRP A 101 -3.28 7.57 -5.18
CA TRP A 101 -2.36 7.50 -4.07
C TRP A 101 -0.94 7.62 -4.62
N LEU A 102 -0.23 8.69 -4.23
CA LEU A 102 1.19 8.88 -4.53
C LEU A 102 2.03 8.23 -3.42
N SER A 103 2.90 7.29 -3.76
CA SER A 103 4.00 6.91 -2.87
C SER A 103 4.87 8.13 -2.56
N PRO A 104 5.71 8.14 -1.49
CA PRO A 104 6.32 9.36 -0.98
C PRO A 104 7.01 10.22 -2.04
N VAL A 105 6.74 11.51 -2.01
CA VAL A 105 7.36 12.52 -2.89
C VAL A 105 8.10 13.61 -2.12
N PHE A 106 8.14 13.52 -0.79
CA PHE A 106 8.85 14.42 0.08
C PHE A 106 10.36 14.35 -0.14
N ASP A 107 11.09 15.41 0.27
CA ASP A 107 12.55 15.39 0.21
C ASP A 107 13.13 14.22 1.01
N SER A 108 14.06 13.48 0.40
CA SER A 108 14.59 12.23 0.93
C SER A 108 15.98 11.96 0.38
N PRO A 109 16.92 11.43 1.19
CA PRO A 109 18.18 10.88 0.69
C PRO A 109 18.02 9.57 -0.10
N ASN A 110 16.79 9.02 -0.14
CA ASN A 110 16.40 7.90 -0.98
C ASN A 110 17.09 6.55 -0.62
N VAL A 111 17.33 6.32 0.66
CA VAL A 111 17.83 5.03 1.16
C VAL A 111 16.77 3.94 1.01
N ASP A 112 15.52 4.28 1.30
CA ASP A 112 14.35 3.40 1.13
C ASP A 112 13.33 4.00 0.14
N ASN A 113 13.84 4.46 -0.98
CA ASN A 113 13.03 4.93 -2.12
C ASN A 113 11.93 5.95 -1.73
N GLY A 114 12.29 6.92 -0.88
CA GLY A 114 11.43 8.02 -0.44
C GLY A 114 10.78 7.80 0.93
N TYR A 115 10.84 6.59 1.50
CA TYR A 115 10.31 6.33 2.85
C TYR A 115 11.24 6.79 3.99
N ASP A 116 12.40 7.35 3.67
CA ASP A 116 13.35 8.00 4.58
C ASP A 116 13.29 9.53 4.38
N ILE A 117 12.30 10.20 4.99
CA ILE A 117 11.98 11.60 4.74
C ILE A 117 12.95 12.53 5.49
N SER A 118 13.61 13.46 4.76
CA SER A 118 14.48 14.50 5.31
C SER A 118 13.78 15.85 5.51
N ASP A 119 12.76 16.17 4.72
CA ASP A 119 11.91 17.35 4.89
C ASP A 119 10.47 17.06 4.46
N TYR A 120 9.51 17.23 5.38
CA TYR A 120 8.09 17.03 5.11
C TYR A 120 7.42 18.18 4.35
N PHE A 121 8.11 19.30 4.16
CA PHE A 121 7.54 20.51 3.57
C PHE A 121 8.12 20.83 2.19
N ASP A 122 8.96 19.95 1.66
CA ASP A 122 9.55 20.12 0.34
C ASP A 122 9.39 18.84 -0.49
N ILE A 123 9.53 18.98 -1.81
CA ILE A 123 9.48 17.90 -2.79
C ILE A 123 10.90 17.44 -3.09
N MET A 124 11.11 16.13 -3.17
CA MET A 124 12.37 15.54 -3.58
C MET A 124 12.79 16.06 -4.96
N SER A 125 14.01 16.57 -5.07
CA SER A 125 14.50 17.21 -6.30
C SER A 125 14.49 16.31 -7.53
N ASP A 126 14.59 14.98 -7.35
CA ASP A 126 14.44 13.99 -8.43
C ASP A 126 13.03 14.00 -9.03
N PHE A 127 12.03 14.42 -8.26
CA PHE A 127 10.62 14.43 -8.70
C PHE A 127 10.13 15.79 -9.19
N GLY A 128 10.92 16.84 -9.01
CA GLY A 128 10.58 18.20 -9.42
C GLY A 128 10.53 19.17 -8.26
N THR A 129 9.59 20.11 -8.32
CA THR A 129 9.45 21.22 -7.38
C THR A 129 8.07 21.23 -6.72
N MET A 130 7.89 22.12 -5.75
CA MET A 130 6.57 22.36 -5.15
C MET A 130 5.57 22.93 -6.16
N GLU A 131 6.03 23.71 -7.14
CA GLU A 131 5.22 24.22 -8.24
C GLU A 131 4.73 23.08 -9.15
N ASP A 132 5.57 22.07 -9.42
CA ASP A 132 5.18 20.88 -10.18
C ASP A 132 4.13 20.05 -9.42
N PHE A 133 4.24 19.98 -8.09
CA PHE A 133 3.21 19.36 -7.25
C PHE A 133 1.89 20.13 -7.31
N ASP A 134 1.94 21.46 -7.25
CA ASP A 134 0.74 22.30 -7.36
C ASP A 134 0.06 22.13 -8.73
N GLU A 135 0.82 21.99 -9.81
CA GLU A 135 0.31 21.73 -11.14
C GLU A 135 -0.34 20.33 -11.23
N LEU A 136 0.31 19.31 -10.68
CA LEU A 136 -0.26 17.95 -10.61
C LEU A 136 -1.59 17.95 -9.85
N LEU A 137 -1.64 18.58 -8.68
CA LEU A 137 -2.84 18.65 -7.85
C LEU A 137 -3.99 19.36 -8.58
N ALA A 138 -3.71 20.51 -9.20
CA ALA A 138 -4.70 21.27 -9.99
C ALA A 138 -5.20 20.46 -11.19
N THR A 139 -4.29 19.85 -11.96
CA THR A 139 -4.65 19.05 -13.15
C THR A 139 -5.47 17.82 -12.78
N ALA A 140 -5.12 17.12 -11.68
CA ALA A 140 -5.90 15.99 -11.18
C ALA A 140 -7.32 16.43 -10.79
N HIS A 141 -7.46 17.53 -10.06
CA HIS A 141 -8.77 18.06 -9.66
C HIS A 141 -9.61 18.50 -10.87
N GLU A 142 -9.03 19.10 -11.90
CA GLU A 142 -9.72 19.46 -13.14
C GLU A 142 -10.30 18.21 -13.84
N HIS A 143 -9.66 17.05 -13.71
CA HIS A 143 -10.14 15.77 -14.22
C HIS A 143 -11.05 15.01 -13.25
N GLY A 144 -11.37 15.60 -12.10
CA GLY A 144 -12.19 14.97 -11.06
C GLY A 144 -11.48 13.84 -10.30
N ILE A 145 -10.15 13.87 -10.27
CA ILE A 145 -9.28 12.93 -9.56
C ILE A 145 -8.73 13.60 -8.31
N LYS A 146 -8.85 12.93 -7.17
CA LYS A 146 -8.33 13.35 -5.88
C LYS A 146 -6.92 12.80 -5.65
N ILE A 147 -6.11 13.49 -4.83
CA ILE A 147 -4.74 13.09 -4.51
C ILE A 147 -4.63 12.72 -3.04
N LEU A 148 -4.18 11.49 -2.77
CA LEU A 148 -3.70 11.05 -1.46
C LEU A 148 -2.17 11.04 -1.46
N MET A 149 -1.58 11.62 -0.42
CA MET A 149 -0.13 11.51 -0.18
C MET A 149 0.17 10.35 0.78
N ASP A 150 1.42 9.93 0.79
CA ASP A 150 1.91 8.92 1.74
C ASP A 150 2.44 9.60 2.99
N LEU A 151 1.86 9.33 4.15
CA LEU A 151 2.27 9.88 5.43
C LEU A 151 3.17 8.89 6.16
N VAL A 152 4.47 9.07 6.06
CA VAL A 152 5.47 8.31 6.81
C VAL A 152 5.67 8.98 8.16
N ALA A 153 5.08 8.43 9.21
CA ALA A 153 5.05 9.07 10.52
C ALA A 153 5.64 8.19 11.64
N ASN A 154 6.05 6.95 11.34
CA ASN A 154 6.75 6.12 12.32
C ASN A 154 8.20 6.54 12.51
N HIS A 155 8.86 6.99 11.47
CA HIS A 155 10.29 7.32 11.43
C HIS A 155 10.56 8.49 10.49
N THR A 156 11.78 9.00 10.49
CA THR A 156 12.29 9.96 9.50
C THR A 156 13.61 9.45 8.94
N SER A 157 14.18 10.15 7.95
CA SER A 157 15.59 9.97 7.62
C SER A 157 16.49 10.38 8.80
N ASP A 158 17.67 9.77 8.89
CA ASP A 158 18.75 10.22 9.79
C ASP A 158 19.32 11.60 9.39
N GLN A 159 18.97 12.08 8.19
CA GLN A 159 19.31 13.42 7.70
C GLN A 159 18.22 14.46 8.03
N HIS A 160 17.08 14.05 8.57
CA HIS A 160 16.04 14.98 9.00
C HIS A 160 16.59 15.93 10.10
N PRO A 161 16.31 17.25 10.04
CA PRO A 161 16.82 18.21 11.03
C PRO A 161 16.53 17.82 12.48
N TRP A 162 15.40 17.20 12.75
CA TRP A 162 15.07 16.70 14.10
C TRP A 162 16.06 15.63 14.57
N PHE A 163 16.45 14.67 13.71
CA PHE A 163 17.39 13.63 14.12
C PHE A 163 18.81 14.17 14.23
N VAL A 164 19.25 15.02 13.29
CA VAL A 164 20.55 15.68 13.35
C VAL A 164 20.72 16.43 14.67
N GLN A 165 19.69 17.17 15.10
CA GLN A 165 19.68 17.85 16.40
C GLN A 165 19.62 16.84 17.56
N SER A 166 18.74 15.86 17.51
CA SER A 166 18.59 14.82 18.53
C SER A 166 19.90 14.07 18.82
N ARG A 167 20.64 13.73 17.76
CA ARG A 167 21.91 13.02 17.82
C ARG A 167 23.06 13.88 18.36
N SER A 168 22.96 15.21 18.25
CA SER A 168 24.07 16.13 18.57
C SER A 168 24.44 16.15 20.06
N SER A 169 23.49 15.93 20.97
CA SER A 169 23.71 15.92 22.43
C SER A 169 22.52 15.31 23.17
N LYS A 170 22.80 14.65 24.30
CA LYS A 170 21.77 14.15 25.23
C LYS A 170 20.88 15.26 25.80
N ASP A 171 21.39 16.49 25.87
CA ASP A 171 20.68 17.65 26.43
C ASP A 171 20.00 18.50 25.33
N ASN A 172 20.02 18.05 24.07
CA ASN A 172 19.40 18.79 22.98
C ASN A 172 17.85 18.76 23.11
N PRO A 173 17.12 19.88 22.89
CA PRO A 173 15.65 19.91 22.94
C PRO A 173 14.96 18.88 22.05
N TYR A 174 15.60 18.43 20.97
CA TYR A 174 15.08 17.38 20.08
C TYR A 174 15.47 15.96 20.52
N ARG A 175 16.22 15.78 21.64
CA ARG A 175 16.68 14.45 22.04
C ARG A 175 15.53 13.45 22.10
N ASP A 176 14.45 13.81 22.76
CA ASP A 176 13.30 12.94 22.99
C ASP A 176 12.31 12.89 21.80
N TYR A 177 12.69 13.46 20.63
CA TYR A 177 11.92 13.25 19.38
C TYR A 177 12.09 11.83 18.85
N TYR A 178 13.17 11.16 19.23
CA TYR A 178 13.51 9.78 18.84
C TYR A 178 13.69 8.91 20.08
N ILE A 179 13.71 7.60 19.86
CA ILE A 179 13.80 6.62 20.94
C ILE A 179 15.27 6.27 21.17
N TRP A 180 15.83 6.75 22.27
CA TRP A 180 17.19 6.50 22.69
C TRP A 180 17.23 5.65 23.96
N LYS A 181 18.18 4.70 24.05
CA LYS A 181 18.40 3.83 25.22
C LYS A 181 19.87 3.68 25.54
N ASP A 182 20.17 3.55 26.82
CA ASP A 182 21.50 3.14 27.25
C ASP A 182 21.74 1.67 26.88
N PRO A 183 23.02 1.26 26.68
CA PRO A 183 23.35 -0.15 26.43
C PRO A 183 22.96 -1.04 27.62
N ASN A 184 22.56 -2.28 27.32
CA ASN A 184 22.31 -3.31 28.32
C ASN A 184 23.66 -3.96 28.82
N GLY A 185 24.65 -3.10 29.07
CA GLY A 185 26.02 -3.51 29.42
C GLY A 185 26.96 -3.55 28.22
N PHE A 186 28.11 -4.22 28.44
CA PHE A 186 29.16 -4.39 27.43
C PHE A 186 29.60 -5.86 27.41
N ASP A 187 29.91 -6.36 26.23
CA ASP A 187 30.44 -7.71 26.08
C ASP A 187 31.91 -7.86 26.57
N GLU A 188 32.48 -9.04 26.43
CA GLU A 188 33.86 -9.34 26.84
C GLU A 188 34.94 -8.59 26.03
N ASN A 189 34.55 -8.08 24.85
CA ASN A 189 35.41 -7.26 23.98
C ASN A 189 35.22 -5.75 24.22
N GLY A 190 34.27 -5.37 25.09
CA GLY A 190 33.93 -3.99 25.37
C GLY A 190 32.93 -3.38 24.36
N SER A 191 32.31 -4.17 23.54
CA SER A 191 31.26 -3.70 22.61
C SER A 191 29.95 -3.50 23.36
N PRO A 192 29.19 -2.43 23.08
CA PRO A 192 27.90 -2.16 23.72
C PRO A 192 26.86 -3.21 23.31
N ILE A 193 26.09 -3.69 24.29
CA ILE A 193 25.02 -4.66 24.10
C ILE A 193 23.71 -3.89 23.87
N PRO A 194 22.94 -4.17 22.79
CA PRO A 194 21.66 -3.53 22.56
C PRO A 194 20.68 -3.64 23.73
N PRO A 195 19.73 -2.71 23.89
CA PRO A 195 18.75 -2.70 24.99
C PRO A 195 17.89 -3.97 25.06
N ASN A 196 17.57 -4.57 23.93
CA ASN A 196 16.86 -5.84 23.78
C ASN A 196 17.25 -6.51 22.45
N ASN A 197 16.60 -7.63 22.13
CA ASN A 197 16.90 -8.44 20.96
C ASN A 197 15.99 -8.17 19.75
N TRP A 198 15.35 -7.00 19.64
CA TRP A 198 14.47 -6.74 18.51
C TRP A 198 15.20 -6.77 17.17
N ALA A 199 14.55 -7.42 16.21
CA ALA A 199 15.01 -7.51 14.83
C ALA A 199 14.34 -6.45 13.97
N SER A 200 15.12 -5.80 13.11
CA SER A 200 14.64 -4.89 12.06
C SER A 200 13.84 -5.65 11.00
N GLU A 201 12.93 -4.99 10.34
CA GLU A 201 12.16 -5.55 9.21
C GLU A 201 13.08 -6.01 8.07
N PHE A 202 14.18 -5.30 7.86
CA PHE A 202 15.15 -5.60 6.81
C PHE A 202 16.36 -6.41 7.32
N GLY A 203 16.20 -7.10 8.44
CA GLY A 203 17.21 -7.96 9.03
C GLY A 203 18.22 -7.23 9.93
N GLY A 204 18.86 -8.00 10.81
CA GLY A 204 19.77 -7.48 11.81
C GLY A 204 19.07 -6.85 13.02
N SER A 205 19.85 -6.21 13.90
CA SER A 205 19.32 -5.54 15.09
C SER A 205 18.48 -4.31 14.73
N ALA A 206 17.42 -4.06 15.48
CA ALA A 206 16.64 -2.81 15.40
C ALA A 206 17.29 -1.65 16.19
N TRP A 207 18.47 -1.82 16.71
CA TRP A 207 19.20 -0.83 17.50
C TRP A 207 20.56 -0.51 16.87
N GLU A 208 20.83 0.77 16.64
CA GLU A 208 22.11 1.26 16.16
C GLU A 208 22.83 2.09 17.22
N TRP A 209 24.13 1.82 17.40
CA TRP A 209 24.96 2.51 18.38
C TRP A 209 25.43 3.86 17.90
N ASP A 210 25.23 4.90 18.71
CA ASP A 210 25.78 6.22 18.47
C ASP A 210 27.01 6.50 19.35
N GLU A 211 28.17 6.50 18.74
CA GLU A 211 29.43 6.79 19.41
C GLU A 211 29.48 8.18 20.04
N GLY A 212 28.79 9.17 19.46
CA GLY A 212 28.79 10.55 19.92
C GLY A 212 28.14 10.72 21.27
N THR A 213 27.02 10.04 21.50
CA THR A 213 26.23 10.14 22.72
C THR A 213 26.30 8.87 23.59
N GLN A 214 26.97 7.81 23.13
CA GLN A 214 27.11 6.55 23.87
C GLN A 214 25.73 5.97 24.26
N GLN A 215 24.79 5.96 23.30
CA GLN A 215 23.47 5.35 23.43
C GLN A 215 23.08 4.68 22.10
N PHE A 216 22.13 3.78 22.18
CA PHE A 216 21.47 3.22 21.00
C PHE A 216 20.23 4.06 20.64
N TYR A 217 19.97 4.21 19.33
CA TYR A 217 18.66 4.63 18.86
C TYR A 217 17.92 3.47 18.20
N LEU A 218 16.59 3.52 18.27
CA LEU A 218 15.71 2.52 17.65
C LEU A 218 15.50 2.84 16.17
N HIS A 219 15.56 1.81 15.33
CA HIS A 219 15.15 1.83 13.93
C HIS A 219 14.50 0.48 13.58
N ILE A 220 13.21 0.50 13.26
CA ILE A 220 12.51 -0.75 12.90
C ILE A 220 12.79 -1.14 11.44
N PHE A 221 13.13 -0.18 10.60
CA PHE A 221 13.54 -0.37 9.20
C PHE A 221 15.06 -0.21 9.06
N PHE A 222 15.57 0.48 8.06
CA PHE A 222 17.01 0.72 7.94
C PHE A 222 17.53 1.59 9.10
N LYS A 223 18.83 1.47 9.41
CA LYS A 223 19.47 2.32 10.43
C LYS A 223 19.43 3.81 10.10
N GLU A 224 19.25 4.13 8.81
CA GLU A 224 19.03 5.48 8.32
C GLU A 224 17.57 5.97 8.52
N GLN A 225 16.69 5.14 9.12
CA GLN A 225 15.28 5.45 9.40
C GLN A 225 14.99 5.39 10.91
N PRO A 226 15.53 6.33 11.72
CA PRO A 226 15.31 6.36 13.17
C PRO A 226 13.84 6.57 13.53
N ASP A 227 13.35 5.78 14.47
CA ASP A 227 11.95 5.78 14.92
C ASP A 227 11.63 7.00 15.77
N LEU A 228 10.53 7.69 15.42
CA LEU A 228 10.00 8.81 16.18
C LEU A 228 9.40 8.36 17.52
N ASN A 229 9.58 9.18 18.55
CA ASN A 229 9.00 8.96 19.86
C ASN A 229 7.60 9.56 19.98
N TRP A 230 6.59 8.82 19.57
CA TRP A 230 5.19 9.25 19.66
C TRP A 230 4.69 9.48 21.10
N ALA A 231 5.38 8.96 22.13
CA ALA A 231 5.06 9.30 23.50
C ALA A 231 5.33 10.79 23.82
N ASN A 232 6.22 11.42 23.06
CA ASN A 232 6.48 12.85 23.18
C ASN A 232 5.34 13.67 22.50
N PRO A 233 4.56 14.46 23.28
CA PRO A 233 3.47 15.23 22.70
C PRO A 233 3.93 16.27 21.67
N LYS A 234 5.17 16.76 21.78
CA LYS A 234 5.69 17.75 20.83
C LYS A 234 5.90 17.14 19.43
N VAL A 235 6.33 15.88 19.35
CA VAL A 235 6.41 15.14 18.07
C VAL A 235 5.02 15.06 17.43
N ARG A 236 4.00 14.71 18.21
CA ARG A 236 2.63 14.61 17.70
C ARG A 236 2.10 15.96 17.21
N GLU A 237 2.31 17.05 18.00
CA GLU A 237 1.91 18.42 17.61
C GLU A 237 2.51 18.83 16.26
N ASP A 238 3.82 18.57 16.06
CA ASP A 238 4.54 18.94 14.84
C ASP A 238 4.06 18.10 13.64
N LEU A 239 3.84 16.80 13.83
CA LEU A 239 3.26 15.94 12.80
C LEU A 239 1.83 16.37 12.42
N TYR A 240 0.98 16.71 13.40
CA TYR A 240 -0.38 17.18 13.11
C TYR A 240 -0.37 18.54 12.40
N ALA A 241 0.58 19.41 12.71
CA ALA A 241 0.76 20.69 12.02
C ALA A 241 1.17 20.46 10.54
N MET A 242 2.07 19.53 10.29
CA MET A 242 2.49 19.12 8.95
C MET A 242 1.31 18.55 8.15
N VAL A 243 0.54 17.63 8.71
CA VAL A 243 -0.66 17.07 8.06
C VAL A 243 -1.66 18.15 7.68
N ARG A 244 -1.95 19.09 8.60
CA ARG A 244 -2.85 20.23 8.29
C ARG A 244 -2.30 21.11 7.19
N TRP A 245 -1.00 21.34 7.15
CA TRP A 245 -0.38 22.16 6.10
C TRP A 245 -0.62 21.59 4.69
N TRP A 246 -0.48 20.28 4.53
CA TRP A 246 -0.78 19.62 3.27
C TRP A 246 -2.28 19.61 2.93
N LEU A 247 -3.15 19.43 3.93
CA LEU A 247 -4.60 19.51 3.75
C LEU A 247 -5.05 20.93 3.38
N ASP A 248 -4.46 21.97 3.98
CA ASP A 248 -4.69 23.38 3.64
C ASP A 248 -4.19 23.71 2.22
N LYS A 249 -3.16 22.98 1.74
CA LYS A 249 -2.67 23.08 0.36
C LYS A 249 -3.64 22.48 -0.66
N GLY A 250 -4.53 21.59 -0.23
CA GLY A 250 -5.58 21.01 -1.06
C GLY A 250 -5.44 19.50 -1.31
N VAL A 251 -4.54 18.81 -0.62
CA VAL A 251 -4.44 17.34 -0.66
C VAL A 251 -5.72 16.72 -0.10
N ASP A 252 -6.23 15.67 -0.73
CA ASP A 252 -7.52 15.06 -0.40
C ASP A 252 -7.45 13.95 0.65
N GLY A 253 -6.28 13.70 1.20
CA GLY A 253 -6.10 12.72 2.27
C GLY A 253 -4.73 12.04 2.27
N PHE A 254 -4.63 10.97 3.05
CA PHE A 254 -3.36 10.27 3.26
C PHE A 254 -3.52 8.75 3.33
N ARG A 255 -2.52 8.06 2.78
CA ARG A 255 -2.17 6.71 3.19
C ARG A 255 -1.13 6.83 4.31
N LEU A 256 -1.34 6.14 5.42
CA LEU A 256 -0.47 6.21 6.59
C LEU A 256 0.44 4.98 6.61
N ASP A 257 1.73 5.22 6.43
CA ASP A 257 2.77 4.19 6.37
C ASP A 257 3.00 3.56 7.74
N ALA A 258 3.03 2.23 7.80
CA ALA A 258 3.38 1.44 8.99
C ALA A 258 2.79 1.99 10.30
N ILE A 259 1.57 2.53 10.25
CA ILE A 259 1.01 3.37 11.31
C ILE A 259 0.71 2.60 12.59
N ASN A 260 0.56 1.30 12.54
CA ASN A 260 0.24 0.48 13.70
C ASN A 260 1.46 0.13 14.57
N ILE A 261 2.67 0.56 14.16
CA ILE A 261 3.91 0.31 14.93
C ILE A 261 4.41 1.55 15.69
N ILE A 262 3.73 2.70 15.60
CA ILE A 262 4.15 3.94 16.26
C ILE A 262 4.17 3.84 17.79
N SER A 263 3.38 2.94 18.39
CA SER A 263 3.29 2.73 19.83
C SER A 263 4.16 1.55 20.25
N LYS A 264 5.37 1.83 20.70
CA LYS A 264 6.26 0.77 21.19
C LYS A 264 5.76 0.23 22.54
N PRO A 265 5.93 -1.09 22.82
CA PRO A 265 5.53 -1.68 24.09
C PRO A 265 6.34 -1.09 25.25
N GLU A 266 5.65 -0.87 26.39
CA GLU A 266 6.26 -0.34 27.59
C GLU A 266 7.37 -1.28 28.11
N GLY A 267 8.49 -0.70 28.52
CA GLY A 267 9.63 -1.46 29.03
C GLY A 267 10.51 -2.12 27.97
N PHE A 268 10.12 -2.09 26.70
CA PHE A 268 10.90 -2.68 25.60
C PHE A 268 11.31 -4.14 25.88
N PRO A 269 10.33 -5.06 26.09
CA PRO A 269 10.64 -6.45 26.40
C PRO A 269 11.36 -7.14 25.24
N ASP A 270 12.13 -8.20 25.54
CA ASP A 270 12.69 -9.06 24.50
C ASP A 270 11.59 -9.72 23.66
N ASP A 271 11.89 -9.94 22.41
CA ASP A 271 11.05 -10.71 21.48
C ASP A 271 11.51 -12.20 21.53
N PRO A 272 10.68 -13.11 22.04
CA PRO A 272 11.05 -14.52 22.12
C PRO A 272 11.11 -15.22 20.75
N SER A 273 10.61 -14.58 19.68
CA SER A 273 10.58 -15.13 18.33
C SER A 273 11.75 -14.70 17.45
N THR A 274 12.58 -13.75 17.93
CA THR A 274 13.74 -13.26 17.16
C THR A 274 14.71 -14.39 16.84
N ASP A 275 14.98 -14.56 15.56
CA ASP A 275 15.97 -15.46 15.00
C ASP A 275 16.70 -14.75 13.86
N PHE A 276 17.81 -14.11 14.17
CA PHE A 276 18.60 -13.38 13.16
C PHE A 276 19.11 -14.29 12.04
N GLU A 277 19.24 -15.60 12.31
CA GLU A 277 19.66 -16.55 11.29
C GLU A 277 18.57 -16.88 10.27
N LYS A 278 17.32 -16.55 10.56
CA LYS A 278 16.17 -16.75 9.66
C LYS A 278 15.67 -15.46 9.04
N HIS A 279 16.34 -14.34 9.26
CA HIS A 279 15.90 -13.03 8.79
C HIS A 279 14.47 -12.72 9.25
N THR A 280 14.20 -12.85 10.56
CA THR A 280 12.89 -12.56 11.16
C THR A 280 12.75 -11.08 11.49
N SER A 281 11.52 -10.59 11.50
CA SER A 281 11.15 -9.25 11.97
C SER A 281 10.43 -9.32 13.31
N SER A 282 10.66 -8.35 14.19
CA SER A 282 9.94 -8.25 15.47
C SER A 282 8.58 -7.52 15.36
N ILE A 283 8.23 -6.97 14.17
CA ILE A 283 6.97 -6.24 14.00
C ILE A 283 5.75 -7.08 14.38
N PRO A 284 5.52 -8.29 13.81
CA PRO A 284 4.28 -9.01 14.03
C PRO A 284 4.13 -9.58 15.45
N PHE A 285 5.22 -9.68 16.21
CA PHE A 285 5.21 -10.40 17.48
C PHE A 285 5.17 -9.50 18.71
N VAL A 286 5.86 -8.36 18.67
CA VAL A 286 6.05 -7.51 19.84
C VAL A 286 5.69 -6.05 19.56
N ILE A 287 5.90 -5.54 18.34
CA ILE A 287 5.88 -4.10 18.07
C ILE A 287 4.53 -3.61 17.60
N ALA A 288 3.82 -4.38 16.74
CA ALA A 288 2.56 -3.94 16.14
C ALA A 288 1.42 -3.78 17.16
N ASN A 289 0.54 -2.84 16.89
CA ASN A 289 -0.70 -2.60 17.64
C ASN A 289 -0.48 -2.32 19.15
N GLY A 290 0.58 -1.56 19.49
CA GLY A 290 0.87 -1.17 20.87
C GLY A 290 -0.27 -0.38 21.53
N THR A 291 -0.32 -0.38 22.85
CA THR A 291 -1.46 0.08 23.66
C THR A 291 -1.89 1.54 23.45
N MET A 292 -0.95 2.39 23.03
CA MET A 292 -1.22 3.83 22.81
C MET A 292 -1.55 4.19 21.37
N VAL A 293 -1.55 3.22 20.43
CA VAL A 293 -1.79 3.52 19.02
C VAL A 293 -3.18 4.15 18.80
N HIS A 294 -4.25 3.54 19.32
CA HIS A 294 -5.61 4.04 19.17
C HIS A 294 -5.85 5.40 19.85
N PRO A 295 -5.41 5.68 21.10
CA PRO A 295 -5.44 7.02 21.65
C PRO A 295 -4.78 8.07 20.77
N TRP A 296 -3.60 7.79 20.20
CA TRP A 296 -2.89 8.74 19.33
C TRP A 296 -3.54 8.90 17.97
N MET A 297 -4.13 7.84 17.41
CA MET A 297 -4.88 7.94 16.15
C MET A 297 -6.17 8.76 16.31
N LYS A 298 -6.88 8.61 17.42
CA LYS A 298 -8.04 9.49 17.75
C LYS A 298 -7.61 10.94 17.94
N GLU A 299 -6.44 11.17 18.54
CA GLU A 299 -5.86 12.49 18.67
C GLU A 299 -5.55 13.08 17.28
N LEU A 300 -4.85 12.35 16.39
CA LEU A 300 -4.56 12.78 15.02
C LEU A 300 -5.85 13.07 14.23
N ASN A 301 -6.85 12.21 14.32
CA ASN A 301 -8.14 12.44 13.66
C ASN A 301 -8.78 13.74 14.15
N ARG A 302 -8.88 13.95 15.48
CA ARG A 302 -9.45 15.15 16.08
C ARG A 302 -8.67 16.41 15.71
N GLU A 303 -7.33 16.35 15.74
CA GLU A 303 -6.47 17.53 15.53
C GLU A 303 -6.23 17.87 14.06
N ALA A 304 -6.41 16.91 13.16
CA ALA A 304 -6.19 17.11 11.73
C ALA A 304 -7.37 16.62 10.89
N PHE A 305 -7.54 15.33 10.68
CA PHE A 305 -8.40 14.78 9.63
C PHE A 305 -9.88 15.17 9.72
N SER A 306 -10.47 15.17 10.91
CA SER A 306 -11.90 15.51 11.10
C SER A 306 -12.26 16.96 10.77
N LYS A 307 -11.27 17.80 10.49
CA LYS A 307 -11.47 19.21 10.09
C LYS A 307 -11.70 19.36 8.59
N TYR A 308 -11.48 18.30 7.80
CA TYR A 308 -11.52 18.28 6.35
C TYR A 308 -12.36 17.11 5.83
N ASP A 309 -12.83 17.20 4.58
CA ASP A 309 -13.47 16.07 3.88
C ASP A 309 -12.40 15.24 3.14
N VAL A 310 -11.77 14.35 3.86
CA VAL A 310 -10.59 13.60 3.39
C VAL A 310 -10.80 12.09 3.41
N MET A 311 -9.94 11.38 2.71
CA MET A 311 -9.82 9.94 2.75
C MET A 311 -8.52 9.55 3.47
N THR A 312 -8.61 8.62 4.42
CA THR A 312 -7.44 8.06 5.11
C THR A 312 -7.45 6.54 5.06
N VAL A 313 -6.31 5.95 4.77
CA VAL A 313 -6.10 4.51 4.78
C VAL A 313 -4.81 4.20 5.54
N GLY A 314 -4.86 3.33 6.54
CA GLY A 314 -3.70 2.93 7.32
C GLY A 314 -3.08 1.63 6.80
N GLU A 315 -1.77 1.59 6.71
CA GLU A 315 -1.05 0.33 6.57
C GLU A 315 -0.88 -0.30 7.96
N THR A 316 -1.48 -1.49 8.13
CA THR A 316 -1.53 -2.15 9.44
C THR A 316 -1.19 -3.64 9.30
N SER A 317 0.10 -3.95 9.42
CA SER A 317 0.56 -5.34 9.45
C SER A 317 0.10 -6.04 10.75
N ALA A 318 -0.02 -7.36 10.73
CA ALA A 318 -0.41 -8.16 11.88
C ALA A 318 -1.69 -7.65 12.59
N THR A 319 -2.66 -7.17 11.83
CA THR A 319 -3.95 -6.67 12.33
C THR A 319 -5.07 -7.63 11.95
N SER A 320 -5.80 -8.13 12.93
CA SER A 320 -6.95 -9.00 12.70
C SER A 320 -8.20 -8.22 12.26
N PRO A 321 -9.24 -8.89 11.69
CA PRO A 321 -10.51 -8.24 11.41
C PRO A 321 -11.22 -7.67 12.66
N GLU A 322 -10.93 -8.18 13.85
CA GLU A 322 -11.45 -7.64 15.10
C GLU A 322 -10.74 -6.32 15.46
N ASP A 323 -9.41 -6.27 15.32
CA ASP A 323 -8.63 -5.05 15.53
C ASP A 323 -8.98 -3.99 14.49
N ALA A 324 -9.24 -4.39 13.25
CA ALA A 324 -9.64 -3.49 12.17
C ALA A 324 -10.87 -2.64 12.51
N LYS A 325 -11.78 -3.14 13.36
CA LYS A 325 -12.95 -2.38 13.85
C LYS A 325 -12.56 -1.26 14.81
N LEU A 326 -11.43 -1.37 15.48
CA LEU A 326 -10.89 -0.29 16.32
C LEU A 326 -10.33 0.83 15.44
N TRP A 327 -9.68 0.47 14.33
CA TRP A 327 -9.05 1.39 13.38
C TRP A 327 -10.05 2.10 12.47
N ALA A 328 -10.92 1.31 11.81
CA ALA A 328 -11.78 1.75 10.71
C ALA A 328 -13.27 1.49 10.97
N GLY A 329 -13.63 1.24 12.22
CA GLY A 329 -15.04 1.14 12.64
C GLY A 329 -15.79 2.44 12.34
N TYR A 330 -17.06 2.35 11.95
CA TYR A 330 -17.83 3.52 11.53
C TYR A 330 -17.92 4.64 12.57
N ASP A 331 -17.76 4.31 13.85
CA ASP A 331 -17.78 5.25 14.97
C ASP A 331 -16.44 5.26 15.74
N ALA A 332 -15.36 4.68 15.16
CA ALA A 332 -14.07 4.59 15.84
C ALA A 332 -13.39 5.96 16.02
N GLY A 333 -13.59 6.87 15.05
CA GLY A 333 -12.97 8.20 15.08
C GLY A 333 -11.46 8.17 14.84
N GLU A 334 -11.00 7.23 14.05
CA GLU A 334 -9.59 7.08 13.67
C GLU A 334 -9.44 7.22 12.15
N LEU A 335 -9.42 6.12 11.40
CA LEU A 335 -9.27 6.08 9.95
C LEU A 335 -10.58 5.66 9.27
N GLN A 336 -10.68 5.86 7.95
CA GLN A 336 -11.81 5.37 7.17
C GLN A 336 -11.64 3.91 6.75
N MET A 337 -10.41 3.46 6.48
CA MET A 337 -10.09 2.08 6.07
C MET A 337 -8.64 1.73 6.40
N LEU A 338 -8.28 0.48 6.16
CA LEU A 338 -6.92 -0.01 6.34
C LEU A 338 -6.54 -1.05 5.28
N PHE A 339 -5.24 -1.19 5.06
CA PHE A 339 -4.64 -2.33 4.38
C PHE A 339 -4.27 -3.40 5.40
N HIS A 340 -4.81 -4.61 5.23
CA HIS A 340 -4.39 -5.80 5.95
C HIS A 340 -3.50 -6.67 5.07
N PHE A 341 -2.67 -7.52 5.68
CA PHE A 341 -1.68 -8.33 4.96
C PHE A 341 -1.95 -9.84 5.01
N ASP A 342 -3.06 -10.30 5.58
CA ASP A 342 -3.33 -11.73 5.76
C ASP A 342 -3.27 -12.50 4.43
N HIS A 343 -3.86 -11.94 3.36
CA HIS A 343 -3.84 -12.57 2.03
C HIS A 343 -2.46 -12.46 1.34
N MET A 344 -1.57 -11.57 1.80
CA MET A 344 -0.19 -11.49 1.32
C MET A 344 0.69 -12.59 1.91
N GLY A 345 0.23 -13.29 2.93
CA GLY A 345 0.93 -14.42 3.55
C GLY A 345 0.50 -15.80 3.09
N VAL A 346 -0.49 -15.93 2.18
CA VAL A 346 -1.06 -17.24 1.79
C VAL A 346 -0.09 -18.18 1.09
N ASP A 347 0.98 -17.63 0.52
CA ASP A 347 2.05 -18.35 -0.17
C ASP A 347 3.35 -18.38 0.64
N ASN A 348 3.30 -18.06 1.93
CA ASN A 348 4.41 -18.30 2.85
C ASN A 348 4.45 -19.77 3.26
N ASP A 349 5.66 -20.35 3.32
CA ASP A 349 5.87 -21.71 3.80
C ASP A 349 6.17 -21.68 5.31
N PRO A 350 5.24 -22.07 6.18
CA PRO A 350 5.46 -22.02 7.62
C PRO A 350 6.48 -23.07 8.10
N GLU A 351 6.76 -24.09 7.30
CA GLU A 351 7.76 -25.14 7.60
C GLU A 351 9.10 -24.87 6.89
N GLY A 352 9.20 -23.76 6.15
CA GLY A 352 10.40 -23.38 5.42
C GLY A 352 11.59 -23.04 6.32
N SER A 353 12.77 -23.10 5.75
CA SER A 353 14.03 -22.81 6.46
C SER A 353 14.29 -21.30 6.66
N LEU A 354 13.50 -20.45 5.99
CA LEU A 354 13.58 -18.99 6.05
C LEU A 354 12.40 -18.43 6.82
N GLY A 355 12.55 -17.23 7.36
CA GLY A 355 11.47 -16.49 8.02
C GLY A 355 10.70 -15.59 7.04
N GLY A 356 9.51 -15.17 7.49
CA GLY A 356 8.73 -14.14 6.82
C GLY A 356 8.38 -14.42 5.36
N LYS A 357 8.43 -13.39 4.55
CA LYS A 357 8.06 -13.45 3.13
C LYS A 357 9.01 -14.27 2.26
N TRP A 358 10.25 -14.49 2.69
CA TRP A 358 11.27 -15.18 1.91
C TRP A 358 11.10 -16.69 1.87
N SER A 359 10.28 -17.25 2.78
CA SER A 359 9.83 -18.64 2.73
C SER A 359 8.55 -18.72 1.91
N TYR A 360 8.52 -19.49 0.83
CA TYR A 360 7.38 -19.53 -0.09
C TYR A 360 6.98 -20.95 -0.48
N ALA A 361 5.67 -21.13 -0.64
CA ALA A 361 5.05 -22.33 -1.20
C ALA A 361 3.89 -21.92 -2.12
N PRO A 362 3.44 -22.80 -3.04
CA PRO A 362 2.22 -22.54 -3.79
C PRO A 362 1.04 -22.31 -2.84
N TYR A 363 0.28 -21.23 -3.04
CA TYR A 363 -0.90 -20.97 -2.23
C TYR A 363 -2.03 -21.96 -2.53
N LYS A 364 -2.93 -22.14 -1.57
CA LYS A 364 -4.19 -22.86 -1.73
C LYS A 364 -5.33 -21.86 -1.92
N LEU A 365 -6.15 -22.06 -2.94
CA LEU A 365 -7.30 -21.20 -3.17
C LEU A 365 -8.28 -21.21 -1.97
N THR A 366 -8.45 -22.36 -1.32
CA THR A 366 -9.29 -22.48 -0.13
C THR A 366 -8.82 -21.58 1.01
N GLU A 367 -7.52 -21.44 1.22
CA GLU A 367 -6.97 -20.55 2.24
C GLU A 367 -7.15 -19.07 1.87
N LEU A 368 -6.87 -18.70 0.62
CA LEU A 368 -7.13 -17.35 0.12
C LEU A 368 -8.61 -16.97 0.30
N LYS A 369 -9.53 -17.86 -0.09
CA LYS A 369 -10.99 -17.67 0.11
C LYS A 369 -11.35 -17.52 1.57
N ARG A 370 -10.79 -18.35 2.45
CA ARG A 370 -11.03 -18.28 3.89
C ARG A 370 -10.72 -16.89 4.43
N ILE A 371 -9.53 -16.35 4.09
CA ILE A 371 -9.09 -15.03 4.52
C ILE A 371 -10.01 -13.93 3.98
N LEU A 372 -10.21 -13.90 2.66
CA LEU A 372 -11.05 -12.88 2.04
C LEU A 372 -12.48 -12.89 2.56
N ASN A 373 -13.09 -14.09 2.71
CA ASN A 373 -14.43 -14.24 3.29
C ASN A 373 -14.50 -13.75 4.74
N GLU A 374 -13.48 -14.06 5.54
CA GLU A 374 -13.41 -13.62 6.93
C GLU A 374 -13.40 -12.10 7.03
N TRP A 375 -12.55 -11.43 6.26
CA TRP A 375 -12.49 -9.97 6.21
C TRP A 375 -13.80 -9.36 5.73
N GLN A 376 -14.38 -9.88 4.64
CA GLN A 376 -15.68 -9.40 4.13
C GLN A 376 -16.79 -9.52 5.18
N THR A 377 -16.96 -10.69 5.78
CA THR A 377 -18.08 -10.96 6.68
C THR A 377 -17.93 -10.30 8.06
N LYS A 378 -16.71 -10.19 8.58
CA LYS A 378 -16.48 -9.60 9.89
C LYS A 378 -16.54 -8.07 9.90
N LEU A 379 -16.19 -7.42 8.78
CA LEU A 379 -16.28 -5.96 8.65
C LEU A 379 -17.68 -5.49 8.25
N GLU A 380 -18.49 -6.32 7.63
CA GLU A 380 -19.81 -5.93 7.12
C GLU A 380 -20.65 -5.21 8.18
N GLY A 381 -21.15 -4.02 7.83
CA GLY A 381 -21.97 -3.19 8.71
C GLY A 381 -21.27 -2.57 9.93
N LYS A 382 -19.95 -2.78 10.09
CA LYS A 382 -19.18 -2.33 11.27
C LYS A 382 -17.98 -1.46 10.92
N ALA A 383 -17.26 -1.80 9.87
CA ALA A 383 -16.07 -1.12 9.42
C ALA A 383 -15.96 -1.19 7.89
N TRP A 384 -14.99 -0.48 7.32
CA TRP A 384 -14.76 -0.48 5.89
C TRP A 384 -13.33 -0.94 5.57
N GLY A 385 -13.17 -1.81 4.56
CA GLY A 385 -11.89 -2.33 4.12
C GLY A 385 -11.42 -1.74 2.80
N SER A 386 -10.13 -1.85 2.53
CA SER A 386 -9.53 -1.70 1.20
C SER A 386 -9.51 -3.05 0.47
N LEU A 387 -9.50 -2.99 -0.86
CA LEU A 387 -9.36 -4.15 -1.73
C LEU A 387 -8.11 -3.96 -2.60
N TYR A 388 -7.15 -4.86 -2.51
CA TYR A 388 -5.94 -4.79 -3.32
C TYR A 388 -5.33 -6.17 -3.53
N TRP A 389 -4.65 -6.36 -4.65
CA TRP A 389 -3.90 -7.57 -4.95
C TRP A 389 -2.40 -7.40 -4.76
N ASN A 390 -1.88 -6.21 -5.04
CA ASN A 390 -0.48 -5.85 -4.87
C ASN A 390 -0.32 -4.34 -4.65
N ASN A 391 0.90 -3.93 -4.33
CA ASN A 391 1.36 -2.57 -4.20
C ASN A 391 2.84 -2.49 -4.57
N HIS A 392 3.53 -1.41 -4.24
CA HIS A 392 4.96 -1.22 -4.50
C HIS A 392 5.89 -2.13 -3.67
N ASP A 393 5.36 -2.86 -2.68
CA ASP A 393 6.09 -3.81 -1.82
C ASP A 393 5.73 -5.27 -2.08
N GLN A 394 4.84 -5.54 -3.02
CA GLN A 394 4.37 -6.88 -3.34
C GLN A 394 4.66 -7.24 -4.80
N PRO A 395 4.97 -8.49 -5.11
CA PRO A 395 5.15 -8.95 -6.50
C PRO A 395 3.91 -8.67 -7.36
N ARG A 396 4.09 -8.65 -8.69
CA ARG A 396 2.99 -8.46 -9.64
C ARG A 396 1.92 -9.53 -9.47
N VAL A 397 0.66 -9.12 -9.38
CA VAL A 397 -0.47 -9.98 -9.04
C VAL A 397 -0.63 -11.16 -10.01
N VAL A 398 -0.49 -10.91 -11.32
CA VAL A 398 -0.69 -11.96 -12.33
C VAL A 398 0.38 -13.05 -12.25
N SER A 399 1.61 -12.72 -11.85
CA SER A 399 2.69 -13.68 -11.64
C SER A 399 2.57 -14.43 -10.31
N ARG A 400 1.95 -13.81 -9.29
CA ARG A 400 1.83 -14.38 -7.95
C ARG A 400 0.58 -15.21 -7.76
N PHE A 401 -0.58 -14.68 -8.10
CA PHE A 401 -1.90 -15.30 -7.87
C PHE A 401 -2.57 -15.80 -9.15
N GLY A 402 -2.08 -15.38 -10.30
CA GLY A 402 -2.61 -15.74 -11.60
C GLY A 402 -1.72 -16.71 -12.38
N ASN A 403 -1.73 -16.52 -13.69
CA ASN A 403 -0.89 -17.25 -14.63
C ASN A 403 -0.34 -16.26 -15.66
N ASP A 404 0.96 -15.97 -15.59
CA ASP A 404 1.64 -15.00 -16.43
C ASP A 404 2.19 -15.59 -17.74
N SER A 405 1.84 -16.84 -18.06
CA SER A 405 2.15 -17.41 -19.37
C SER A 405 1.49 -16.61 -20.50
N PRO A 406 2.08 -16.53 -21.68
CA PRO A 406 1.51 -15.79 -22.81
C PRO A 406 0.07 -16.19 -23.16
N GLU A 407 -0.30 -17.44 -22.92
CA GLU A 407 -1.64 -17.98 -23.18
C GLU A 407 -2.70 -17.44 -22.21
N PHE A 408 -2.37 -17.34 -20.92
CA PHE A 408 -3.35 -17.10 -19.86
C PHE A 408 -3.22 -15.75 -19.15
N ARG A 409 -2.13 -15.01 -19.37
CA ARG A 409 -1.84 -13.75 -18.67
C ARG A 409 -3.02 -12.77 -18.69
N VAL A 410 -3.58 -12.50 -19.86
CA VAL A 410 -4.69 -11.55 -20.02
C VAL A 410 -5.96 -12.08 -19.34
N LEU A 411 -6.27 -13.35 -19.51
CA LEU A 411 -7.47 -13.97 -18.93
C LEU A 411 -7.38 -14.00 -17.41
N SER A 412 -6.23 -14.43 -16.86
CA SER A 412 -6.07 -14.51 -15.41
C SER A 412 -5.99 -13.13 -14.75
N ALA A 413 -5.37 -12.12 -15.40
CA ALA A 413 -5.39 -10.75 -14.91
C ALA A 413 -6.82 -10.19 -14.82
N LYS A 414 -7.63 -10.37 -15.85
CA LYS A 414 -9.03 -9.96 -15.87
C LYS A 414 -9.88 -10.72 -14.84
N GLN A 415 -9.63 -12.03 -14.68
CA GLN A 415 -10.33 -12.86 -13.69
C GLN A 415 -10.03 -12.38 -12.27
N LEU A 416 -8.76 -12.11 -11.93
CA LEU A 416 -8.35 -11.58 -10.62
C LEU A 416 -9.00 -10.22 -10.36
N ALA A 417 -9.00 -9.32 -11.35
CA ALA A 417 -9.66 -8.02 -11.26
C ALA A 417 -11.16 -8.16 -10.96
N THR A 418 -11.87 -8.99 -11.72
CA THR A 418 -13.31 -9.24 -11.50
C THR A 418 -13.56 -9.78 -10.10
N THR A 419 -12.78 -10.79 -9.67
CA THR A 419 -12.96 -11.41 -8.35
C THR A 419 -12.83 -10.38 -7.22
N LEU A 420 -11.88 -9.46 -7.29
CA LEU A 420 -11.65 -8.48 -6.23
C LEU A 420 -12.63 -7.31 -6.28
N HIS A 421 -12.85 -6.72 -7.46
CA HIS A 421 -13.59 -5.46 -7.61
C HIS A 421 -15.09 -5.59 -7.30
N PHE A 422 -15.64 -6.80 -7.31
CA PHE A 422 -17.01 -7.06 -6.87
C PHE A 422 -17.15 -7.32 -5.36
N MET A 423 -16.05 -7.40 -4.59
CA MET A 423 -16.11 -7.48 -3.13
C MET A 423 -16.47 -6.14 -2.49
N GLN A 424 -16.87 -6.14 -1.21
CA GLN A 424 -17.14 -4.93 -0.46
C GLN A 424 -15.82 -4.29 0.03
N GLY A 425 -15.60 -3.04 -0.34
CA GLY A 425 -14.40 -2.28 0.01
C GLY A 425 -14.04 -1.30 -1.09
N THR A 426 -13.05 -0.46 -0.85
CA THR A 426 -12.52 0.47 -1.84
C THR A 426 -11.36 -0.19 -2.60
N PRO A 427 -11.44 -0.37 -3.93
CA PRO A 427 -10.40 -1.00 -4.70
C PRO A 427 -9.21 -0.05 -4.94
N TYR A 428 -8.01 -0.61 -4.81
CA TYR A 428 -6.72 0.00 -5.10
C TYR A 428 -6.06 -0.75 -6.24
N ILE A 429 -5.84 -0.09 -7.35
CA ILE A 429 -5.15 -0.61 -8.54
C ILE A 429 -3.71 -0.11 -8.47
N TYR A 430 -2.73 -1.01 -8.49
CA TYR A 430 -1.34 -0.60 -8.56
C TYR A 430 -0.90 -0.39 -10.00
N GLN A 431 -0.05 0.63 -10.25
CA GLN A 431 0.45 0.94 -11.60
C GLN A 431 0.95 -0.30 -12.35
N GLY A 432 0.45 -0.50 -13.57
CA GLY A 432 0.75 -1.64 -14.43
C GLY A 432 -0.12 -2.88 -14.20
N GLU A 433 -0.95 -2.90 -13.15
CA GLU A 433 -1.94 -3.97 -12.94
C GLU A 433 -2.97 -3.97 -14.07
N GLU A 434 -3.40 -2.80 -14.52
CA GLU A 434 -4.31 -2.61 -15.65
C GLU A 434 -3.73 -3.02 -17.02
N LEU A 435 -2.42 -3.30 -17.09
CA LEU A 435 -1.75 -3.85 -18.28
C LEU A 435 -1.48 -5.36 -18.15
N GLY A 436 -1.67 -5.92 -16.97
CA GLY A 436 -1.22 -7.26 -16.64
C GLY A 436 0.31 -7.37 -16.69
N MET A 437 1.04 -6.38 -16.17
CA MET A 437 2.50 -6.44 -16.03
C MET A 437 2.91 -7.60 -15.12
N THR A 438 4.02 -8.24 -15.44
CA THR A 438 4.53 -9.45 -14.78
C THR A 438 5.75 -9.16 -13.92
N ASN A 439 6.13 -10.11 -13.08
CA ASN A 439 7.43 -10.09 -12.41
C ASN A 439 8.57 -9.99 -13.42
N VAL A 440 9.70 -9.44 -12.97
CA VAL A 440 10.94 -9.34 -13.74
C VAL A 440 11.98 -10.30 -13.19
N ARG A 441 12.76 -10.92 -14.07
CA ARG A 441 13.87 -11.77 -13.69
C ARG A 441 15.17 -11.14 -14.15
N PHE A 442 15.90 -10.54 -13.22
CA PHE A 442 17.27 -10.10 -13.47
C PHE A 442 18.26 -11.24 -13.23
N GLU A 443 19.37 -11.22 -13.97
CA GLU A 443 20.38 -12.28 -13.91
C GLU A 443 21.34 -12.14 -12.73
N SER A 444 21.53 -10.91 -12.24
CA SER A 444 22.49 -10.58 -11.20
C SER A 444 21.84 -9.73 -10.09
N ILE A 445 22.35 -9.88 -8.87
CA ILE A 445 21.92 -9.06 -7.73
C ILE A 445 22.24 -7.57 -7.94
N GLU A 446 23.28 -7.25 -8.70
CA GLU A 446 23.67 -5.88 -9.03
C GLU A 446 22.63 -5.15 -9.91
N ASP A 447 21.72 -5.89 -10.52
CA ASP A 447 20.61 -5.33 -11.31
C ASP A 447 19.43 -4.87 -10.45
N TYR A 448 19.36 -5.34 -9.20
CA TYR A 448 18.33 -4.96 -8.25
C TYR A 448 18.69 -3.65 -7.53
N ARG A 449 17.67 -2.92 -7.09
CA ARG A 449 17.78 -1.64 -6.37
C ARG A 449 17.09 -1.68 -5.00
N ASP A 450 16.25 -2.68 -4.77
CA ASP A 450 15.56 -2.89 -3.52
C ASP A 450 16.55 -3.30 -2.41
N GLY A 451 16.71 -2.41 -1.42
CA GLY A 451 17.62 -2.64 -0.31
C GLY A 451 17.30 -3.90 0.52
N ASP A 452 16.01 -4.25 0.65
CA ASP A 452 15.58 -5.46 1.34
C ASP A 452 16.02 -6.73 0.58
N SER A 453 15.82 -6.78 -0.73
CA SER A 453 16.29 -7.89 -1.58
C SER A 453 17.81 -8.04 -1.58
N ILE A 454 18.53 -6.91 -1.66
CA ILE A 454 20.01 -6.90 -1.63
C ILE A 454 20.50 -7.41 -0.28
N ARG A 455 19.94 -6.90 0.83
CA ARG A 455 20.33 -7.31 2.18
C ARG A 455 20.00 -8.77 2.46
N PHE A 456 18.83 -9.25 2.00
CA PHE A 456 18.50 -10.68 2.07
C PHE A 456 19.54 -11.54 1.33
N TYR A 457 19.96 -11.13 0.14
CA TYR A 457 20.98 -11.84 -0.63
C TYR A 457 22.35 -11.84 0.08
N GLU A 458 22.78 -10.68 0.59
CA GLU A 458 24.02 -10.54 1.35
C GLU A 458 24.00 -11.44 2.59
N ASP A 459 22.95 -11.35 3.39
CA ASP A 459 22.79 -12.10 4.62
C ASP A 459 22.76 -13.62 4.37
N MET A 460 21.89 -14.09 3.48
CA MET A 460 21.65 -15.52 3.28
C MET A 460 22.65 -16.22 2.37
N HIS A 461 23.18 -15.54 1.36
CA HIS A 461 24.12 -16.14 0.42
C HIS A 461 25.58 -15.82 0.74
N VAL A 462 25.91 -14.56 1.06
CA VAL A 462 27.31 -14.12 1.24
C VAL A 462 27.79 -14.38 2.65
N ASP A 463 27.09 -13.86 3.68
CA ASP A 463 27.57 -13.85 5.05
C ASP A 463 27.35 -15.21 5.74
N HIS A 464 26.13 -15.74 5.69
CA HIS A 464 25.78 -16.99 6.37
C HIS A 464 25.89 -18.25 5.49
N GLN A 465 26.01 -18.10 4.17
CA GLN A 465 26.14 -19.20 3.18
C GLN A 465 25.05 -20.29 3.34
N ARG A 466 23.81 -19.87 3.69
CA ARG A 466 22.66 -20.75 3.90
C ARG A 466 21.94 -21.11 2.60
N LEU A 467 21.97 -20.19 1.64
CA LEU A 467 21.38 -20.38 0.33
C LEU A 467 22.44 -20.37 -0.75
N SER A 468 22.22 -21.17 -1.78
CA SER A 468 22.97 -21.03 -3.04
C SER A 468 22.60 -19.69 -3.70
N HIS A 469 23.46 -19.18 -4.60
CA HIS A 469 23.13 -18.04 -5.44
C HIS A 469 21.79 -18.23 -6.15
N GLU A 470 21.58 -19.42 -6.74
CA GLU A 470 20.37 -19.74 -7.49
C GLU A 470 19.11 -19.70 -6.60
N ASP A 471 19.17 -20.25 -5.37
CA ASP A 471 18.05 -20.26 -4.45
C ASP A 471 17.73 -18.86 -3.92
N ALA A 472 18.75 -18.05 -3.59
CA ALA A 472 18.57 -16.67 -3.15
C ALA A 472 17.94 -15.81 -4.26
N MET A 473 18.48 -15.88 -5.49
CA MET A 473 17.91 -15.17 -6.65
C MET A 473 16.49 -15.64 -6.99
N ARG A 474 16.19 -16.92 -6.78
CA ARG A 474 14.84 -17.46 -6.98
C ARG A 474 13.86 -16.90 -5.96
N ALA A 475 14.23 -16.79 -4.69
CA ALA A 475 13.40 -16.17 -3.67
C ALA A 475 13.13 -14.69 -4.00
N ILE A 476 14.15 -13.95 -4.42
CA ILE A 476 14.03 -12.54 -4.85
C ILE A 476 13.11 -12.42 -6.07
N TYR A 477 13.25 -13.29 -7.08
CA TYR A 477 12.35 -13.31 -8.24
C TYR A 477 10.87 -13.48 -7.81
N ILE A 478 10.59 -14.31 -6.81
CA ILE A 478 9.22 -14.60 -6.37
C ILE A 478 8.68 -13.50 -5.46
N LYS A 479 9.50 -12.96 -4.54
CA LYS A 479 9.04 -12.11 -3.43
C LYS A 479 9.62 -10.69 -3.40
N GLY A 480 10.68 -10.40 -4.19
CA GLY A 480 11.36 -9.11 -4.17
C GLY A 480 10.47 -7.95 -4.64
N ARG A 481 10.65 -6.79 -4.00
CA ARG A 481 9.86 -5.58 -4.25
C ARG A 481 10.10 -4.98 -5.63
N ASP A 482 11.29 -5.15 -6.21
CA ASP A 482 11.63 -4.63 -7.55
C ASP A 482 10.76 -5.20 -8.68
N ASN A 483 10.11 -6.34 -8.46
CA ASN A 483 9.10 -6.85 -9.39
C ASN A 483 7.99 -5.83 -9.66
N ALA A 484 7.54 -5.15 -8.62
CA ALA A 484 6.53 -4.09 -8.71
C ALA A 484 7.12 -2.73 -9.12
N ARG A 485 8.43 -2.51 -8.87
CA ARG A 485 9.11 -1.23 -9.04
C ARG A 485 9.74 -1.02 -10.41
N THR A 486 9.68 -2.03 -11.32
CA THR A 486 10.08 -1.83 -12.72
C THR A 486 9.30 -0.68 -13.33
N PRO A 487 9.95 0.15 -14.19
CA PRO A 487 9.29 1.26 -14.86
C PRO A 487 8.02 0.86 -15.59
N MET A 488 7.05 1.76 -15.59
CA MET A 488 5.80 1.61 -16.33
C MET A 488 6.09 1.47 -17.83
N GLN A 489 5.34 0.60 -18.49
CA GLN A 489 5.51 0.26 -19.90
C GLN A 489 4.45 1.00 -20.71
N TRP A 490 4.83 2.15 -21.32
CA TRP A 490 3.88 2.99 -22.06
C TRP A 490 3.70 2.57 -23.52
N ASP A 491 4.79 2.14 -24.18
CA ASP A 491 4.78 1.71 -25.58
C ASP A 491 5.90 0.69 -25.87
N ASP A 492 6.08 0.34 -27.17
CA ASP A 492 7.10 -0.60 -27.62
C ASP A 492 8.45 0.06 -27.98
N SER A 493 8.60 1.36 -27.77
CA SER A 493 9.85 2.09 -27.99
C SER A 493 10.91 1.76 -26.92
N ALA A 494 12.12 2.27 -27.12
CA ALA A 494 13.21 2.07 -26.17
C ALA A 494 12.78 2.44 -24.74
N ASN A 495 13.20 1.65 -23.76
CA ASN A 495 12.80 1.79 -22.35
C ASN A 495 11.29 1.71 -22.11
N GLY A 496 10.53 1.10 -23.03
CA GLY A 496 9.07 1.00 -22.90
C GLY A 496 8.35 2.35 -22.92
N GLY A 497 8.94 3.39 -23.50
CA GLY A 497 8.40 4.74 -23.48
C GLY A 497 8.43 5.42 -22.10
N PHE A 498 9.08 4.82 -21.10
CA PHE A 498 9.21 5.40 -19.77
C PHE A 498 10.13 6.62 -19.75
N THR A 499 11.27 6.54 -20.42
CA THR A 499 12.28 7.60 -20.58
C THR A 499 12.81 7.63 -22.00
N ASN A 500 13.60 8.67 -22.33
CA ASN A 500 14.19 8.86 -23.63
C ASN A 500 15.12 7.71 -24.07
N ALA A 501 15.17 7.45 -25.38
CA ALA A 501 16.10 6.46 -25.94
C ALA A 501 17.55 6.83 -25.61
N GLY A 502 18.30 5.86 -25.07
CA GLY A 502 19.72 6.05 -24.70
C GLY A 502 19.95 6.58 -23.28
N VAL A 503 18.90 6.86 -22.55
CA VAL A 503 18.95 7.10 -21.10
C VAL A 503 18.80 5.76 -20.37
N GLU A 504 19.60 5.52 -19.33
CA GLU A 504 19.48 4.35 -18.48
C GLU A 504 18.44 4.63 -17.38
N PRO A 505 17.33 3.87 -17.31
CA PRO A 505 16.38 4.01 -16.23
C PRO A 505 17.00 3.64 -14.87
N TRP A 506 16.54 4.27 -13.78
CA TRP A 506 17.01 4.00 -12.41
C TRP A 506 16.93 2.51 -12.03
N LEU A 507 15.95 1.81 -12.56
CA LEU A 507 15.78 0.34 -12.53
C LEU A 507 15.49 -0.14 -13.96
N LYS A 508 16.04 -1.26 -14.36
CA LYS A 508 15.82 -1.83 -15.70
C LYS A 508 14.34 -2.09 -15.97
N VAL A 509 13.89 -1.70 -17.16
CA VAL A 509 12.55 -2.01 -17.66
C VAL A 509 12.40 -3.52 -17.86
N ASN A 510 11.22 -4.07 -17.54
CA ASN A 510 10.94 -5.48 -17.81
C ASN A 510 11.03 -5.74 -19.33
N PRO A 511 11.84 -6.70 -19.80
CA PRO A 511 12.13 -6.91 -21.22
C PRO A 511 10.92 -7.33 -22.06
N ASN A 512 9.77 -7.57 -21.45
CA ASN A 512 8.52 -7.91 -22.14
C ASN A 512 7.70 -6.68 -22.58
N TYR A 513 8.21 -5.46 -22.38
CA TYR A 513 7.52 -4.22 -22.75
C TYR A 513 7.08 -4.13 -24.22
N PRO A 514 7.74 -4.75 -25.21
CA PRO A 514 7.25 -4.71 -26.58
C PRO A 514 5.89 -5.40 -26.78
N GLN A 515 5.52 -6.32 -25.87
CA GLN A 515 4.26 -7.05 -25.92
C GLN A 515 3.26 -6.59 -24.85
N ILE A 516 3.76 -6.06 -23.73
CA ILE A 516 2.94 -5.65 -22.58
C ILE A 516 3.18 -4.16 -22.36
N ASN A 517 2.30 -3.30 -22.85
CA ASN A 517 2.41 -1.85 -22.67
C ASN A 517 1.05 -1.16 -22.84
N ALA A 518 1.00 0.09 -22.41
CA ALA A 518 -0.23 0.88 -22.41
C ALA A 518 -0.78 1.13 -23.84
N GLN A 519 0.09 1.41 -24.81
CA GLN A 519 -0.34 1.65 -26.19
C GLN A 519 -1.02 0.41 -26.78
N ALA A 520 -0.37 -0.76 -26.66
CA ALA A 520 -0.95 -2.03 -27.12
C ALA A 520 -2.29 -2.33 -26.41
N ALA A 521 -2.38 -2.05 -25.10
CA ALA A 521 -3.61 -2.24 -24.34
C ALA A 521 -4.73 -1.27 -24.77
N LEU A 522 -4.40 -0.04 -25.16
CA LEU A 522 -5.36 0.94 -25.65
C LEU A 522 -5.85 0.63 -27.08
N ASP A 523 -5.07 -0.08 -27.88
CA ASP A 523 -5.41 -0.48 -29.24
C ASP A 523 -6.27 -1.76 -29.29
N ASP A 524 -6.30 -2.54 -28.20
CA ASP A 524 -7.07 -3.77 -28.07
C ASP A 524 -8.27 -3.59 -27.11
N GLN A 525 -9.48 -3.61 -27.65
CA GLN A 525 -10.72 -3.46 -26.87
C GLN A 525 -10.98 -4.64 -25.90
N ASP A 526 -10.30 -5.77 -26.09
CA ASP A 526 -10.34 -6.93 -25.18
C ASP A 526 -9.15 -6.99 -24.21
N SER A 527 -8.42 -5.88 -24.06
CA SER A 527 -7.27 -5.78 -23.16
C SER A 527 -7.66 -5.78 -21.68
N VAL A 528 -6.66 -5.96 -20.81
CA VAL A 528 -6.80 -5.80 -19.36
C VAL A 528 -7.23 -4.37 -19.00
N PHE A 529 -6.72 -3.35 -19.71
CA PHE A 529 -7.07 -1.94 -19.49
C PHE A 529 -8.58 -1.68 -19.63
N TYR A 530 -9.19 -2.11 -20.72
CA TYR A 530 -10.63 -1.90 -20.91
C TYR A 530 -11.49 -2.74 -19.96
N HIS A 531 -10.96 -3.86 -19.48
CA HIS A 531 -11.62 -4.64 -18.45
C HIS A 531 -11.66 -3.87 -17.12
N TYR A 532 -10.55 -3.27 -16.65
CA TYR A 532 -10.52 -2.40 -15.46
C TYR A 532 -11.41 -1.16 -15.65
N GLN A 533 -11.39 -0.55 -16.83
CA GLN A 533 -12.28 0.58 -17.17
C GLN A 533 -13.76 0.19 -17.01
N GLU A 534 -14.15 -0.99 -17.49
CA GLU A 534 -15.52 -1.48 -17.36
C GLU A 534 -15.89 -1.72 -15.89
N LEU A 535 -15.00 -2.35 -15.10
CA LEU A 535 -15.22 -2.55 -13.67
C LEU A 535 -15.41 -1.22 -12.92
N ALA A 536 -14.59 -0.20 -13.22
CA ALA A 536 -14.73 1.14 -12.67
C ALA A 536 -16.06 1.79 -13.07
N LYS A 537 -16.48 1.62 -14.33
CA LYS A 537 -17.77 2.11 -14.84
C LYS A 537 -18.96 1.44 -14.16
N LEU A 538 -18.94 0.12 -14.01
CA LEU A 538 -20.01 -0.63 -13.34
C LEU A 538 -20.13 -0.22 -11.86
N ARG A 539 -18.99 -0.10 -11.15
CA ARG A 539 -18.92 0.33 -9.76
C ARG A 539 -19.46 1.73 -9.51
N ARG A 540 -19.23 2.66 -10.44
CA ARG A 540 -19.68 4.07 -10.35
C ARG A 540 -21.04 4.31 -11.02
N GLY A 541 -21.55 3.32 -11.75
CA GLY A 541 -22.75 3.38 -12.56
C GLY A 541 -23.88 2.49 -12.03
N GLU A 542 -24.37 1.64 -12.91
CA GLU A 542 -25.61 0.86 -12.70
C GLU A 542 -25.54 -0.20 -11.62
N LEU A 543 -24.36 -0.74 -11.31
CA LEU A 543 -24.16 -1.74 -10.27
C LEU A 543 -23.62 -1.15 -8.97
N LYS A 544 -23.52 0.19 -8.86
CA LYS A 544 -22.89 0.88 -7.73
C LYS A 544 -23.42 0.37 -6.39
N ASP A 545 -24.71 0.36 -6.20
CA ASP A 545 -25.30 0.01 -4.90
C ASP A 545 -25.05 -1.44 -4.51
N LEU A 546 -25.07 -2.34 -5.50
CA LEU A 546 -24.74 -3.76 -5.26
C LEU A 546 -23.23 -3.99 -5.03
N MET A 547 -22.39 -3.41 -5.86
CA MET A 547 -20.93 -3.60 -5.75
C MET A 547 -20.34 -2.94 -4.50
N VAL A 548 -20.81 -1.74 -4.15
CA VAL A 548 -20.24 -0.97 -3.03
C VAL A 548 -20.89 -1.40 -1.71
N TYR A 549 -22.22 -1.40 -1.65
CA TYR A 549 -22.95 -1.50 -0.39
C TYR A 549 -23.66 -2.82 -0.15
N GLY A 550 -23.81 -3.69 -1.19
CA GLY A 550 -24.46 -4.99 -1.04
C GLY A 550 -23.79 -5.87 -0.01
N SER A 551 -24.55 -6.67 0.71
CA SER A 551 -24.02 -7.66 1.65
C SER A 551 -23.27 -8.77 0.93
N PHE A 552 -22.24 -9.31 1.56
CA PHE A 552 -21.40 -10.37 1.02
C PHE A 552 -21.75 -11.73 1.62
N ALA A 553 -21.81 -12.78 0.78
CA ALA A 553 -21.88 -14.14 1.27
C ALA A 553 -21.16 -15.11 0.30
N PRO A 554 -20.32 -16.04 0.80
CA PRO A 554 -19.75 -17.10 -0.01
C PRO A 554 -20.86 -18.06 -0.47
N VAL A 555 -20.67 -18.72 -1.62
CA VAL A 555 -21.66 -19.62 -2.23
C VAL A 555 -21.06 -20.98 -2.51
N ASP A 556 -21.72 -22.03 -2.05
CA ASP A 556 -21.40 -23.42 -2.39
C ASP A 556 -21.87 -23.76 -3.80
N SER A 557 -21.10 -24.58 -4.51
CA SER A 557 -21.65 -25.34 -5.65
C SER A 557 -22.27 -26.66 -5.17
N VAL A 558 -23.08 -27.27 -6.03
CA VAL A 558 -23.68 -28.59 -5.73
C VAL A 558 -22.60 -29.69 -5.65
N GLU A 559 -21.56 -29.56 -6.47
CA GLU A 559 -20.50 -30.58 -6.60
C GLU A 559 -19.48 -30.50 -5.47
N VAL A 560 -19.11 -29.27 -5.04
CA VAL A 560 -18.01 -29.03 -4.09
C VAL A 560 -18.39 -27.90 -3.14
N PRO A 561 -18.31 -28.13 -1.81
CA PRO A 561 -18.44 -27.04 -0.85
C PRO A 561 -17.41 -25.92 -1.11
N HIS A 562 -17.81 -24.68 -0.92
CA HIS A 562 -16.95 -23.52 -1.11
C HIS A 562 -15.59 -23.64 -0.37
N SER A 563 -15.62 -24.16 0.86
CA SER A 563 -14.43 -24.34 1.70
C SER A 563 -13.44 -25.40 1.21
N GLU A 564 -13.84 -26.24 0.26
CA GLU A 564 -13.05 -27.37 -0.26
C GLU A 564 -12.70 -27.21 -1.75
N ASP A 565 -13.28 -26.22 -2.43
CA ASP A 565 -13.09 -26.01 -3.87
C ASP A 565 -11.79 -25.26 -4.15
N GLU A 566 -10.78 -25.96 -4.64
CA GLU A 566 -9.49 -25.40 -5.05
C GLU A 566 -9.48 -24.83 -6.49
N ALA A 567 -10.63 -24.87 -7.19
CA ALA A 567 -10.73 -24.37 -8.55
C ALA A 567 -11.61 -23.13 -8.68
N VAL A 568 -12.70 -23.05 -7.92
CA VAL A 568 -13.71 -22.00 -8.10
C VAL A 568 -13.91 -21.18 -6.83
N TYR A 569 -13.95 -19.86 -7.01
CA TYR A 569 -14.40 -18.91 -5.99
C TYR A 569 -15.73 -18.31 -6.41
N ALA A 570 -16.77 -18.53 -5.59
CA ALA A 570 -18.10 -17.98 -5.80
C ALA A 570 -18.62 -17.25 -4.57
N TYR A 571 -19.26 -16.10 -4.78
CA TYR A 571 -19.90 -15.33 -3.72
C TYR A 571 -21.04 -14.46 -4.27
N THR A 572 -21.93 -14.00 -3.39
CA THR A 572 -22.99 -13.05 -3.74
C THR A 572 -22.75 -11.66 -3.14
N ARG A 573 -23.36 -10.67 -3.81
CA ARG A 573 -23.59 -9.32 -3.29
C ARG A 573 -25.09 -9.06 -3.34
N THR A 574 -25.72 -8.72 -2.22
CA THR A 574 -27.18 -8.64 -2.13
C THR A 574 -27.64 -7.31 -1.53
N GLY A 575 -28.61 -6.67 -2.19
CA GLY A 575 -29.19 -5.42 -1.74
C GLY A 575 -28.24 -4.24 -1.90
N GLY A 576 -28.63 -3.10 -1.34
CA GLY A 576 -27.87 -1.85 -1.32
C GLY A 576 -28.13 -1.11 -0.01
N PRO A 577 -27.55 0.09 0.15
CA PRO A 577 -27.72 0.88 1.37
C PRO A 577 -29.20 1.27 1.55
N ASP A 578 -29.63 1.35 2.81
CA ASP A 578 -30.98 1.80 3.17
C ASP A 578 -32.12 0.97 2.52
N GLY A 579 -31.83 -0.30 2.15
CA GLY A 579 -32.80 -1.18 1.50
C GLY A 579 -33.01 -0.92 0.01
N THR A 580 -32.16 -0.09 -0.62
CA THR A 580 -32.12 0.02 -2.09
C THR A 580 -31.77 -1.33 -2.69
N ASP A 581 -32.33 -1.65 -3.86
CA ASP A 581 -32.08 -2.91 -4.57
C ASP A 581 -32.28 -4.19 -3.73
N ALA A 582 -33.11 -4.13 -2.68
CA ALA A 582 -33.36 -5.26 -1.77
C ALA A 582 -33.83 -6.54 -2.48
N ASN A 583 -34.39 -6.41 -3.69
CA ASN A 583 -34.81 -7.50 -4.56
C ASN A 583 -33.75 -7.92 -5.58
N GLN A 584 -32.54 -7.36 -5.52
CA GLN A 584 -31.47 -7.64 -6.45
C GLN A 584 -30.28 -8.29 -5.76
N SER A 585 -29.57 -9.15 -6.47
CA SER A 585 -28.28 -9.69 -6.07
C SER A 585 -27.38 -9.92 -7.27
N LEU A 586 -26.07 -9.92 -7.02
CA LEU A 586 -25.07 -10.40 -7.96
C LEU A 586 -24.56 -11.75 -7.48
N LEU A 587 -24.35 -12.69 -8.40
CA LEU A 587 -23.55 -13.89 -8.18
C LEU A 587 -22.26 -13.72 -8.98
N VAL A 588 -21.13 -13.71 -8.31
CA VAL A 588 -19.78 -13.66 -8.91
C VAL A 588 -19.18 -15.05 -8.83
N VAL A 589 -18.69 -15.56 -9.96
CA VAL A 589 -18.10 -16.90 -10.05
C VAL A 589 -16.79 -16.79 -10.83
N SER A 590 -15.69 -17.29 -10.29
CA SER A 590 -14.35 -17.18 -10.86
C SER A 590 -13.62 -18.52 -10.83
N ASN A 591 -13.12 -18.97 -11.98
CA ASN A 591 -12.24 -20.12 -12.12
C ASN A 591 -10.79 -19.67 -11.98
N PHE A 592 -10.05 -20.27 -11.05
CA PHE A 592 -8.64 -19.96 -10.76
C PHE A 592 -7.67 -20.96 -11.44
N THR A 593 -8.15 -21.77 -12.35
CA THR A 593 -7.36 -22.83 -12.99
C THR A 593 -7.26 -22.66 -14.51
N SER A 594 -6.25 -23.29 -15.11
CA SER A 594 -6.08 -23.40 -16.56
C SER A 594 -6.98 -24.45 -17.21
N ASP A 595 -7.82 -25.14 -16.44
CA ASP A 595 -8.75 -26.14 -16.93
C ASP A 595 -10.18 -25.57 -16.99
N SER A 596 -11.01 -26.12 -17.88
CA SER A 596 -12.44 -25.86 -17.83
C SER A 596 -13.09 -26.62 -16.68
N VAL A 597 -13.95 -25.96 -15.92
CA VAL A 597 -14.61 -26.53 -14.72
C VAL A 597 -16.11 -26.38 -14.83
N GLU A 598 -16.85 -27.40 -14.42
CA GLU A 598 -18.30 -27.33 -14.31
C GLU A 598 -18.71 -27.18 -12.85
N ARG A 599 -19.59 -26.21 -12.56
CA ARG A 599 -20.18 -26.00 -11.23
C ARG A 599 -21.66 -25.64 -11.37
N THR A 600 -22.50 -26.26 -10.55
CA THR A 600 -23.93 -25.96 -10.45
C THR A 600 -24.18 -25.10 -9.23
N PHE A 601 -24.86 -23.99 -9.41
CA PHE A 601 -25.25 -23.07 -8.32
C PHE A 601 -26.78 -23.12 -8.16
N SER A 602 -27.27 -23.81 -7.13
CA SER A 602 -28.70 -23.95 -6.86
C SER A 602 -29.42 -22.60 -6.75
N LEU A 603 -28.71 -21.56 -6.31
CA LEU A 603 -29.22 -20.19 -6.25
C LEU A 603 -29.78 -19.69 -7.60
N LEU A 604 -29.17 -20.06 -8.72
CA LEU A 604 -29.63 -19.68 -10.07
C LEU A 604 -30.90 -20.41 -10.46
N ASP A 605 -30.98 -21.69 -10.14
CA ASP A 605 -32.16 -22.54 -10.45
C ASP A 605 -33.35 -22.16 -9.55
N ASP A 606 -33.09 -21.93 -8.26
CA ASP A 606 -34.10 -21.45 -7.31
C ASP A 606 -34.66 -20.08 -7.71
N ALA A 607 -33.79 -19.17 -8.16
CA ALA A 607 -34.21 -17.85 -8.65
C ALA A 607 -35.14 -17.96 -9.87
N ARG A 608 -34.77 -18.78 -10.86
CA ARG A 608 -35.62 -19.02 -12.06
C ARG A 608 -36.94 -19.69 -11.69
N ALA A 609 -36.90 -20.70 -10.81
CA ALA A 609 -38.11 -21.36 -10.35
C ALA A 609 -39.06 -20.42 -9.60
N ALA A 610 -38.51 -19.40 -8.95
CA ALA A 610 -39.26 -18.33 -8.28
C ALA A 610 -39.73 -17.22 -9.25
N GLY A 611 -39.40 -17.29 -10.54
CA GLY A 611 -39.77 -16.30 -11.55
C GLY A 611 -38.86 -15.06 -11.61
N ALA A 612 -37.71 -15.11 -10.96
CA ALA A 612 -36.70 -14.04 -11.05
C ALA A 612 -36.04 -13.99 -12.43
N SER A 613 -35.65 -12.80 -12.89
CA SER A 613 -34.76 -12.67 -14.03
C SER A 613 -33.31 -12.92 -13.63
N VAL A 614 -32.57 -13.63 -14.49
CA VAL A 614 -31.14 -13.90 -14.32
C VAL A 614 -30.44 -13.45 -15.59
N GLU A 615 -29.53 -12.51 -15.47
CA GLU A 615 -28.82 -11.86 -16.57
C GLU A 615 -27.31 -11.93 -16.32
N LEU A 616 -26.51 -12.26 -17.36
CA LEU A 616 -25.06 -12.07 -17.32
C LEU A 616 -24.78 -10.58 -17.54
N VAL A 617 -24.19 -9.92 -16.55
CA VAL A 617 -23.89 -8.47 -16.59
C VAL A 617 -22.41 -8.17 -16.80
N HIS A 618 -21.53 -9.17 -16.58
CA HIS A 618 -20.10 -9.04 -16.81
C HIS A 618 -19.44 -10.41 -17.02
N SER A 619 -18.46 -10.47 -17.92
CA SER A 619 -17.56 -11.60 -18.14
C SER A 619 -16.20 -11.11 -18.60
N ASN A 620 -15.12 -11.81 -18.23
CA ASN A 620 -13.78 -11.50 -18.75
C ASN A 620 -13.49 -12.13 -20.13
N TYR A 621 -14.46 -12.85 -20.69
CA TYR A 621 -14.42 -13.33 -22.07
C TYR A 621 -15.42 -12.55 -22.91
N TRP A 622 -14.93 -11.86 -23.95
CA TRP A 622 -15.72 -10.95 -24.82
C TRP A 622 -16.83 -11.66 -25.63
N ASP A 623 -16.65 -12.96 -25.91
CA ASP A 623 -17.58 -13.78 -26.69
C ASP A 623 -18.65 -14.51 -25.84
N ASP A 624 -18.72 -14.18 -24.55
CA ASP A 624 -19.69 -14.79 -23.65
C ASP A 624 -21.09 -14.25 -23.93
N THR A 625 -21.97 -15.11 -24.43
CA THR A 625 -23.34 -14.75 -24.78
C THR A 625 -24.32 -14.81 -23.59
N GLY A 626 -23.83 -15.13 -22.40
CA GLY A 626 -24.66 -15.27 -21.21
C GLY A 626 -25.58 -16.48 -21.20
N ALA A 627 -25.42 -17.41 -22.15
CA ALA A 627 -26.24 -18.62 -22.21
C ALA A 627 -25.94 -19.49 -20.96
N LEU A 628 -26.84 -19.41 -19.99
CA LEU A 628 -26.90 -20.38 -18.90
C LEU A 628 -27.53 -21.67 -19.44
N THR A 629 -26.78 -22.74 -19.43
CA THR A 629 -27.35 -24.08 -19.70
C THR A 629 -28.23 -24.50 -18.51
N ASP A 630 -29.24 -25.31 -18.78
CA ASP A 630 -30.23 -25.75 -17.75
C ASP A 630 -29.61 -26.56 -16.57
N ALA A 631 -28.34 -26.93 -16.66
CA ALA A 631 -27.70 -27.87 -15.75
C ALA A 631 -26.41 -27.37 -15.05
N GLY A 632 -26.03 -26.12 -15.20
CA GLY A 632 -24.81 -25.64 -14.54
C GLY A 632 -24.07 -24.54 -15.31
N THR A 633 -23.00 -24.03 -14.72
CA THR A 633 -22.11 -23.05 -15.33
C THR A 633 -20.80 -23.74 -15.68
N THR A 634 -20.52 -23.89 -16.98
CA THR A 634 -19.18 -24.25 -17.45
C THR A 634 -18.33 -22.99 -17.44
N LEU A 635 -17.24 -23.03 -16.68
CA LEU A 635 -16.24 -21.97 -16.61
C LEU A 635 -15.03 -22.41 -17.44
N ARG A 636 -14.65 -21.57 -18.40
CA ARG A 636 -13.42 -21.74 -19.19
C ARG A 636 -12.18 -21.45 -18.32
N PRO A 637 -10.96 -21.72 -18.77
CA PRO A 637 -9.73 -21.38 -18.07
C PRO A 637 -9.74 -19.90 -17.63
N TYR A 638 -9.49 -19.64 -16.34
CA TYR A 638 -9.48 -18.29 -15.76
C TYR A 638 -10.70 -17.44 -16.11
N GLU A 639 -11.88 -18.06 -16.23
CA GLU A 639 -13.13 -17.32 -16.51
C GLU A 639 -13.76 -16.78 -15.23
N ALA A 640 -14.17 -15.53 -15.28
CA ALA A 640 -15.00 -14.89 -14.27
C ALA A 640 -16.32 -14.40 -14.89
N LYS A 641 -17.43 -14.72 -14.25
CA LYS A 641 -18.79 -14.34 -14.65
C LYS A 641 -19.53 -13.67 -13.50
N VAL A 642 -20.32 -12.67 -13.83
CA VAL A 642 -21.20 -11.99 -12.88
C VAL A 642 -22.63 -12.01 -13.38
N TYR A 643 -23.49 -12.65 -12.63
CA TYR A 643 -24.92 -12.72 -12.91
C TYR A 643 -25.70 -11.79 -12.00
N ARG A 644 -26.58 -10.98 -12.59
CA ARG A 644 -27.56 -10.19 -11.85
C ARG A 644 -28.85 -10.97 -11.74
N ILE A 645 -29.37 -11.09 -10.54
CA ILE A 645 -30.62 -11.77 -10.19
C ILE A 645 -31.59 -10.71 -9.68
N VAL A 646 -32.77 -10.58 -10.31
CA VAL A 646 -33.83 -9.65 -9.91
C VAL A 646 -35.08 -10.44 -9.60
N LYS A 647 -35.51 -10.43 -8.32
CA LYS A 647 -36.71 -11.13 -7.81
C LYS A 647 -38.00 -10.36 -8.07
#